data_163f2ca3e5d6dd7ae2b302c3088f38da
#
_entry.id   163f2ca3e5d6dd7ae2b302c3088f38da
#
_cell.length_a   1.000
_cell.length_b   1.000
_cell.length_c   1.000
_cell.angle_alpha   90.00
_cell.angle_beta   90.00
_cell.angle_gamma   90.00
#
_symmetry.space_group_name_H-M   'P 1'
#
loop_
_entity.id
_entity.type
_entity.pdbx_description
1 polymer ?
#
loop_
_entity_poly.entity_id
_entity_poly.type
_entity_poly.pdbx_seq_one_letter_code
_entity_poly.pdbx_strand_id
1 'polypeptide(L)'
;MQTYLSLPQSDWARWLPPRLLGQWHADTLQAGGEFWVDWRDRQLQQATVRLNAPQLQGALEGRKPAQVNNLAFNAWFQRQGDGFDVVVDSLAMDLAKQRWESHLQLQQRAGQAPADETWHLQADRLDLTPLTPLIHALAPLPSQAMAVVDGLQVTGALRNVRMQAKPKAEGDQRLQFEANLEKVGFNAYHNAPAAGNVSGSISGDLGHGELRLDTDAFMLHLYPIFAKPWHYQKANARLTWALDKQGFTLVAPYLKVVGDEGKIAGDFLIRLWFEKGREDYMDLRVGLTDGDGRYTAKYLPEVLSPALDQWLRSAIVKGAVDEGYFQYQGSLNHGAVPEARSISLFFKVHDAALDFQPGWPQVQQVAGDVFIEDSGVRIRARQGLLLNTKVSDVKVDIPHVAEGRDSHLYLDGNFDGRLADGLSILKEAPIGTSDIFAGWDGEGPLKGKVKLDIPLAHGQQPKVQVDFATRDARLKVAPPTLELSRLKGDFSFDYDKGLSGKGITLQAFGKPVTAQIAAEGQPGQMQTRISASGQVPLKTLTQWLQFDQALPASGDLPYDLQLSLGSRENLLTVNSTLKGLAIDLPAPFGKAAGDSRASRFSMTLQGPQRRIDAAYTDLAQLAYTAPADKLTQGGRDLLLGPGPPQPPARQGPR
;
A
#
# COMPACT_ATOMS: atom_id res chain seq x y z
N MET A 1 16.33 -59.88 -48.09
CA MET A 1 14.99 -59.93 -48.69
C MET A 1 14.42 -58.53 -48.65
N GLN A 2 14.09 -57.97 -49.80
CA GLN A 2 13.42 -56.66 -49.89
C GLN A 2 11.92 -56.89 -50.14
N THR A 3 11.09 -56.22 -49.40
CA THR A 3 9.64 -56.40 -49.49
C THR A 3 8.99 -54.99 -49.58
N TYR A 4 8.09 -54.86 -50.55
CA TYR A 4 7.19 -53.75 -50.66
C TYR A 4 5.77 -54.19 -50.30
N LEU A 5 5.13 -53.42 -49.40
CA LEU A 5 3.75 -53.66 -48.98
C LEU A 5 2.97 -52.41 -49.15
N SER A 6 1.86 -52.40 -49.87
CA SER A 6 0.88 -51.33 -49.94
C SER A 6 -0.40 -51.80 -49.24
N LEU A 7 -0.78 -51.04 -48.19
CA LEU A 7 -2.00 -51.29 -47.45
C LEU A 7 -3.06 -50.29 -47.89
N PRO A 8 -4.21 -50.74 -48.42
CA PRO A 8 -5.32 -49.84 -48.71
C PRO A 8 -5.88 -49.25 -47.41
N GLN A 9 -6.50 -48.10 -47.53
CA GLN A 9 -7.15 -47.50 -46.40
C GLN A 9 -8.30 -48.35 -45.88
N SER A 10 -8.17 -48.82 -44.64
CA SER A 10 -9.10 -49.74 -43.98
C SER A 10 -9.08 -49.52 -42.48
N ASP A 11 -10.08 -50.00 -41.77
CA ASP A 11 -10.07 -50.03 -40.32
C ASP A 11 -9.30 -51.27 -39.82
N TRP A 12 -8.03 -51.05 -39.46
CA TRP A 12 -7.12 -52.07 -39.00
C TRP A 12 -7.32 -52.46 -37.55
N ALA A 13 -8.05 -51.68 -36.74
CA ALA A 13 -8.26 -51.95 -35.30
C ALA A 13 -8.82 -53.37 -35.08
N ARG A 14 -9.68 -53.82 -35.97
CA ARG A 14 -10.30 -55.16 -35.90
C ARG A 14 -9.39 -56.31 -36.29
N TRP A 15 -8.29 -56.03 -37.00
CA TRP A 15 -7.36 -57.04 -37.53
C TRP A 15 -6.06 -57.15 -36.74
N LEU A 16 -5.76 -56.12 -35.90
CA LEU A 16 -4.54 -56.16 -35.09
C LEU A 16 -4.71 -57.11 -33.91
N PRO A 17 -3.84 -58.13 -33.79
CA PRO A 17 -3.86 -58.98 -32.62
C PRO A 17 -3.56 -58.17 -31.37
N PRO A 18 -4.29 -58.33 -30.26
CA PRO A 18 -4.04 -57.61 -29.02
C PRO A 18 -2.59 -57.69 -28.50
N ARG A 19 -1.91 -58.80 -28.80
CA ARG A 19 -0.50 -59.02 -28.44
C ARG A 19 0.48 -58.05 -29.11
N LEU A 20 0.12 -57.44 -30.24
CA LEU A 20 0.97 -56.46 -30.93
C LEU A 20 0.86 -55.07 -30.30
N LEU A 21 -0.24 -54.76 -29.63
CA LEU A 21 -0.49 -53.47 -29.01
C LEU A 21 -0.05 -53.41 -27.53
N GLY A 22 0.30 -54.59 -26.94
CA GLY A 22 0.73 -54.66 -25.55
C GLY A 22 -0.33 -54.14 -24.58
N GLN A 23 -0.06 -53.02 -23.89
CA GLN A 23 -0.98 -52.38 -22.95
C GLN A 23 -1.93 -51.39 -23.62
N TRP A 24 -1.76 -51.10 -24.93
CA TRP A 24 -2.61 -50.18 -25.67
C TRP A 24 -3.71 -50.92 -26.40
N HIS A 25 -4.85 -50.25 -26.56
CA HIS A 25 -5.93 -50.72 -27.44
C HIS A 25 -6.28 -49.64 -28.46
N ALA A 26 -6.64 -50.06 -29.65
CA ALA A 26 -7.16 -49.17 -30.68
C ALA A 26 -8.65 -49.47 -30.89
N ASP A 27 -9.51 -48.46 -30.64
CA ASP A 27 -10.95 -48.55 -30.91
C ASP A 27 -11.22 -48.39 -32.41
N THR A 28 -10.48 -47.45 -33.03
CA THR A 28 -10.54 -47.15 -34.46
C THR A 28 -9.11 -46.92 -34.98
N LEU A 29 -8.76 -47.54 -36.06
CA LEU A 29 -7.51 -47.30 -36.77
C LEU A 29 -7.79 -47.31 -38.27
N GLN A 30 -8.39 -46.25 -38.77
CA GLN A 30 -8.52 -46.04 -40.20
C GLN A 30 -7.18 -45.58 -40.75
N ALA A 31 -6.46 -46.49 -41.41
CA ALA A 31 -5.13 -46.20 -41.91
C ALA A 31 -4.87 -46.89 -43.24
N GLY A 32 -4.00 -46.33 -44.04
CA GLY A 32 -3.44 -46.87 -45.23
C GLY A 32 -1.99 -46.40 -45.38
N GLY A 33 -1.20 -47.10 -46.15
CA GLY A 33 0.20 -46.73 -46.30
C GLY A 33 1.04 -47.64 -47.14
N GLU A 34 2.26 -47.23 -47.28
CA GLU A 34 3.29 -47.91 -48.06
C GLU A 34 4.47 -48.23 -47.16
N PHE A 35 4.99 -49.41 -47.29
CA PHE A 35 6.07 -49.93 -46.48
C PHE A 35 7.12 -50.59 -47.40
N TRP A 36 8.37 -50.15 -47.33
CA TRP A 36 9.54 -50.75 -47.96
C TRP A 36 10.44 -51.27 -46.84
N VAL A 37 10.74 -52.59 -46.89
CA VAL A 37 11.42 -53.26 -45.78
C VAL A 37 12.55 -54.12 -46.34
N ASP A 38 13.78 -53.98 -45.81
CA ASP A 38 14.93 -54.78 -46.09
C ASP A 38 15.30 -55.66 -44.87
N TRP A 39 15.22 -56.93 -45.04
CA TRP A 39 15.59 -57.97 -44.06
C TRP A 39 16.84 -58.68 -44.45
N ARG A 40 17.82 -58.83 -43.55
CA ARG A 40 19.00 -59.65 -43.67
C ARG A 40 19.19 -60.41 -42.36
N ASP A 41 19.52 -61.70 -42.46
CA ASP A 41 19.82 -62.56 -41.32
C ASP A 41 18.70 -62.59 -40.27
N ARG A 42 17.43 -62.58 -40.72
CA ARG A 42 16.22 -62.50 -39.90
C ARG A 42 16.10 -61.17 -39.06
N GLN A 43 16.88 -60.20 -39.43
CA GLN A 43 16.84 -58.89 -38.76
C GLN A 43 16.42 -57.80 -39.73
N LEU A 44 15.61 -56.87 -39.26
CA LEU A 44 15.24 -55.63 -39.96
C LEU A 44 16.49 -54.77 -40.10
N GLN A 45 16.91 -54.43 -41.30
CA GLN A 45 18.07 -53.58 -41.58
C GLN A 45 17.62 -52.15 -41.90
N GLN A 46 16.64 -52.02 -42.77
CA GLN A 46 16.06 -50.72 -43.17
C GLN A 46 14.56 -50.85 -43.36
N ALA A 47 13.84 -49.79 -43.05
CA ALA A 47 12.44 -49.64 -43.40
C ALA A 47 12.13 -48.19 -43.75
N THR A 48 11.28 -48.01 -44.75
CA THR A 48 10.63 -46.72 -45.04
C THR A 48 9.14 -46.93 -44.92
N VAL A 49 8.51 -46.03 -44.20
CA VAL A 49 7.06 -46.08 -43.95
C VAL A 49 6.44 -44.76 -44.34
N ARG A 50 5.41 -44.81 -45.17
CA ARG A 50 4.51 -43.68 -45.42
C ARG A 50 3.14 -44.10 -44.93
N LEU A 51 2.65 -43.43 -43.89
CA LEU A 51 1.36 -43.73 -43.29
C LEU A 51 0.43 -42.52 -43.39
N ASN A 52 -0.83 -42.81 -43.69
CA ASN A 52 -1.92 -41.84 -43.59
C ASN A 52 -3.07 -42.51 -42.81
N ALA A 53 -3.45 -41.94 -41.70
CA ALA A 53 -4.54 -42.40 -40.87
C ALA A 53 -5.56 -41.24 -40.63
N PRO A 54 -6.63 -41.17 -41.43
CA PRO A 54 -7.67 -40.16 -41.26
C PRO A 54 -8.28 -40.16 -39.87
N GLN A 55 -8.37 -41.31 -39.22
CA GLN A 55 -8.90 -41.42 -37.87
C GLN A 55 -8.19 -42.50 -37.08
N LEU A 56 -7.67 -42.09 -35.95
CA LEU A 56 -7.08 -42.98 -34.93
C LEU A 56 -7.77 -42.67 -33.60
N GLN A 57 -8.24 -43.70 -32.93
CA GLN A 57 -8.74 -43.60 -31.54
C GLN A 57 -8.21 -44.78 -30.74
N GLY A 58 -7.62 -44.48 -29.58
CA GLY A 58 -7.07 -45.53 -28.73
C GLY A 58 -6.58 -44.99 -27.41
N ALA A 59 -6.25 -45.92 -26.51
CA ALA A 59 -5.76 -45.62 -25.18
C ALA A 59 -4.94 -46.80 -24.59
N LEU A 60 -4.27 -46.51 -23.48
CA LEU A 60 -3.83 -47.52 -22.52
C LEU A 60 -5.05 -48.18 -21.86
N GLU A 61 -4.92 -49.45 -21.51
CA GLU A 61 -5.95 -50.20 -20.79
C GLU A 61 -6.42 -49.45 -19.54
N GLY A 62 -7.74 -49.28 -19.40
CA GLY A 62 -8.36 -48.55 -18.29
C GLY A 62 -8.35 -47.00 -18.41
N ARG A 63 -7.87 -46.43 -19.50
CA ARG A 63 -7.88 -44.98 -19.76
C ARG A 63 -8.91 -44.58 -20.84
N LYS A 64 -9.30 -43.31 -20.82
CA LYS A 64 -10.18 -42.75 -21.85
C LYS A 64 -9.42 -42.60 -23.17
N PRO A 65 -9.99 -43.07 -24.29
CA PRO A 65 -9.35 -42.99 -25.60
C PRO A 65 -9.17 -41.54 -26.06
N ALA A 66 -7.99 -41.25 -26.63
CA ALA A 66 -7.77 -40.01 -27.37
C ALA A 66 -8.05 -40.22 -28.85
N GLN A 67 -8.57 -39.21 -29.51
CA GLN A 67 -8.82 -39.17 -30.93
C GLN A 67 -7.79 -38.29 -31.63
N VAL A 68 -7.16 -38.84 -32.65
CA VAL A 68 -6.26 -38.17 -33.59
C VAL A 68 -6.86 -38.27 -34.97
N ASN A 69 -6.94 -37.14 -35.67
CA ASN A 69 -7.45 -37.10 -37.05
C ASN A 69 -6.31 -36.70 -38.00
N ASN A 70 -6.43 -37.16 -39.26
CA ASN A 70 -5.50 -36.81 -40.33
C ASN A 70 -4.03 -37.00 -39.96
N LEU A 71 -3.73 -38.09 -39.23
CA LEU A 71 -2.35 -38.47 -38.94
C LEU A 71 -1.65 -38.88 -40.22
N ALA A 72 -0.58 -38.20 -40.56
CA ALA A 72 0.28 -38.53 -41.69
C ALA A 72 1.74 -38.44 -41.25
N PHE A 73 2.54 -39.40 -41.63
CA PHE A 73 3.97 -39.34 -41.42
C PHE A 73 4.76 -40.15 -42.46
N ASN A 74 6.00 -39.66 -42.67
CA ASN A 74 7.04 -40.41 -43.39
C ASN A 74 8.16 -40.73 -42.40
N ALA A 75 8.50 -41.99 -42.29
CA ALA A 75 9.53 -42.44 -41.35
C ALA A 75 10.54 -43.39 -42.03
N TRP A 76 11.77 -43.30 -41.59
CA TRP A 76 12.88 -44.16 -41.97
C TRP A 76 13.44 -44.81 -40.73
N PHE A 77 13.62 -46.11 -40.83
CA PHE A 77 14.31 -46.91 -39.84
C PHE A 77 15.60 -47.43 -40.46
N GLN A 78 16.71 -47.34 -39.72
CA GLN A 78 17.99 -47.89 -40.11
C GLN A 78 18.66 -48.54 -38.90
N ARG A 79 19.06 -49.78 -39.04
CA ARG A 79 19.84 -50.49 -38.04
C ARG A 79 21.28 -50.01 -38.04
N GLN A 80 21.85 -49.79 -36.87
CA GLN A 80 23.25 -49.37 -36.66
C GLN A 80 23.91 -50.28 -35.62
N GLY A 81 24.56 -51.35 -36.11
CA GLY A 81 25.09 -52.42 -35.26
C GLY A 81 23.98 -53.08 -34.43
N ASP A 82 24.10 -53.04 -33.10
CA ASP A 82 23.07 -53.51 -32.16
C ASP A 82 22.02 -52.47 -31.81
N GLY A 83 22.16 -51.25 -32.32
CA GLY A 83 21.20 -50.16 -32.17
C GLY A 83 20.44 -49.83 -33.45
N PHE A 84 19.70 -48.72 -33.43
CA PHE A 84 18.94 -48.24 -34.58
C PHE A 84 18.73 -46.73 -34.56
N ASP A 85 18.43 -46.19 -35.73
CA ASP A 85 17.96 -44.82 -35.96
C ASP A 85 16.57 -44.85 -36.56
N VAL A 86 15.68 -44.00 -36.05
CA VAL A 86 14.37 -43.71 -36.65
C VAL A 86 14.29 -42.19 -36.88
N VAL A 87 14.01 -41.82 -38.11
CA VAL A 87 13.75 -40.44 -38.50
C VAL A 87 12.32 -40.33 -38.97
N VAL A 88 11.53 -39.47 -38.38
CA VAL A 88 10.19 -39.09 -38.83
C VAL A 88 10.28 -37.69 -39.41
N ASP A 89 10.38 -37.63 -40.74
CA ASP A 89 10.64 -36.36 -41.45
C ASP A 89 9.45 -35.41 -41.43
N SER A 90 8.24 -35.97 -41.47
CA SER A 90 7.02 -35.17 -41.34
C SER A 90 6.00 -35.96 -40.55
N LEU A 91 5.79 -35.57 -39.31
CA LEU A 91 4.71 -36.07 -38.49
C LEU A 91 3.67 -34.95 -38.36
N ALA A 92 2.53 -35.18 -38.95
CA ALA A 92 1.45 -34.20 -38.93
C ALA A 92 0.13 -34.85 -38.49
N MET A 93 -0.64 -34.18 -37.64
CA MET A 93 -1.94 -34.67 -37.17
C MET A 93 -2.84 -33.52 -36.74
N ASP A 94 -4.12 -33.75 -36.72
CA ASP A 94 -5.09 -32.80 -36.17
C ASP A 94 -5.51 -33.23 -34.75
N LEU A 95 -5.17 -32.39 -33.77
CA LEU A 95 -5.50 -32.56 -32.36
C LEU A 95 -6.40 -31.42 -31.89
N ALA A 96 -7.57 -31.73 -31.35
CA ALA A 96 -8.52 -30.75 -30.84
C ALA A 96 -8.79 -29.58 -31.82
N LYS A 97 -8.90 -29.86 -33.13
CA LYS A 97 -9.09 -28.91 -34.25
C LYS A 97 -7.87 -28.01 -34.56
N GLN A 98 -6.71 -28.33 -34.04
CA GLN A 98 -5.44 -27.67 -34.39
C GLN A 98 -4.54 -28.62 -35.16
N ARG A 99 -3.89 -28.10 -36.20
CA ARG A 99 -2.86 -28.85 -36.92
C ARG A 99 -1.59 -28.86 -36.08
N TRP A 100 -1.12 -30.05 -35.76
CA TRP A 100 0.13 -30.28 -35.06
C TRP A 100 1.14 -30.93 -36.01
N GLU A 101 2.36 -30.39 -36.07
CA GLU A 101 3.43 -30.87 -36.97
C GLU A 101 4.76 -30.86 -36.23
N SER A 102 5.58 -31.91 -36.50
CA SER A 102 6.94 -32.01 -35.93
C SER A 102 7.82 -32.92 -36.78
N HIS A 103 9.13 -32.69 -36.71
CA HIS A 103 10.14 -33.61 -37.17
C HIS A 103 10.78 -34.28 -35.95
N LEU A 104 10.88 -35.61 -35.96
CA LEU A 104 11.38 -36.38 -34.84
C LEU A 104 12.53 -37.28 -35.28
N GLN A 105 13.55 -37.39 -34.45
CA GLN A 105 14.61 -38.37 -34.58
C GLN A 105 14.78 -39.11 -33.27
N LEU A 106 14.74 -40.46 -33.36
CA LEU A 106 15.00 -41.35 -32.24
C LEU A 106 16.18 -42.22 -32.57
N GLN A 107 17.18 -42.24 -31.70
CA GLN A 107 18.36 -43.09 -31.84
C GLN A 107 18.51 -43.96 -30.60
N GLN A 108 18.72 -45.23 -30.78
CA GLN A 108 19.08 -46.16 -29.73
C GLN A 108 20.48 -46.72 -30.02
N ARG A 109 21.34 -46.67 -29.05
CA ARG A 109 22.70 -47.19 -29.08
C ARG A 109 22.86 -48.25 -27.99
N ALA A 110 23.21 -49.46 -28.38
CA ALA A 110 23.60 -50.48 -27.42
C ALA A 110 25.00 -50.18 -26.88
N GLY A 111 25.21 -50.39 -25.60
CA GLY A 111 26.53 -50.31 -24.95
C GLY A 111 27.14 -51.66 -24.68
N GLN A 112 28.32 -51.70 -24.11
CA GLN A 112 28.99 -52.95 -23.71
C GLN A 112 28.27 -53.63 -22.54
N ALA A 113 27.68 -52.85 -21.62
CA ALA A 113 26.81 -53.35 -20.57
C ALA A 113 25.37 -52.82 -20.76
N PRO A 114 24.36 -53.50 -20.21
CA PRO A 114 22.97 -53.03 -20.29
C PRO A 114 22.76 -51.61 -19.75
N ALA A 115 23.54 -51.16 -18.75
CA ALA A 115 23.48 -49.82 -18.20
C ALA A 115 23.99 -48.72 -19.14
N ASP A 116 24.76 -49.09 -20.17
CA ASP A 116 25.32 -48.18 -21.17
C ASP A 116 24.37 -47.92 -22.34
N GLU A 117 23.24 -48.61 -22.38
CA GLU A 117 22.21 -48.39 -23.40
C GLU A 117 21.73 -46.93 -23.36
N THR A 118 21.85 -46.23 -24.50
CA THR A 118 21.52 -44.82 -24.60
C THR A 118 20.46 -44.59 -25.67
N TRP A 119 19.46 -43.79 -25.30
CA TRP A 119 18.41 -43.31 -26.17
C TRP A 119 18.56 -41.82 -26.38
N HIS A 120 18.51 -41.36 -27.62
CA HIS A 120 18.50 -39.95 -27.97
C HIS A 120 17.22 -39.64 -28.72
N LEU A 121 16.46 -38.67 -28.22
CA LEU A 121 15.28 -38.11 -28.88
C LEU A 121 15.59 -36.67 -29.27
N GLN A 122 15.32 -36.34 -30.53
CA GLN A 122 15.35 -34.97 -31.01
C GLN A 122 13.99 -34.60 -31.63
N ALA A 123 13.50 -33.38 -31.38
CA ALA A 123 12.32 -32.85 -32.02
C ALA A 123 12.56 -31.39 -32.39
N ASP A 124 12.14 -31.00 -33.56
CA ASP A 124 12.24 -29.58 -33.97
C ASP A 124 11.25 -28.68 -33.24
N ARG A 125 10.01 -29.19 -33.06
CA ARG A 125 8.91 -28.47 -32.38
C ARG A 125 7.94 -29.44 -31.72
N LEU A 126 7.53 -29.13 -30.49
CA LEU A 126 6.49 -29.83 -29.75
C LEU A 126 5.51 -28.81 -29.20
N ASP A 127 4.34 -28.66 -29.81
CA ASP A 127 3.25 -27.85 -29.28
C ASP A 127 2.56 -28.58 -28.13
N LEU A 128 2.69 -28.07 -26.90
CA LEU A 128 2.34 -28.81 -25.68
C LEU A 128 0.83 -28.84 -25.42
N THR A 129 0.13 -27.75 -25.70
CA THR A 129 -1.32 -27.63 -25.42
C THR A 129 -2.16 -28.76 -26.02
N PRO A 130 -2.04 -29.10 -27.30
CA PRO A 130 -2.85 -30.18 -27.91
C PRO A 130 -2.35 -31.60 -27.55
N LEU A 131 -1.16 -31.75 -26.97
CA LEU A 131 -0.62 -33.06 -26.57
C LEU A 131 -1.20 -33.57 -25.25
N THR A 132 -1.75 -32.75 -24.40
CA THR A 132 -2.27 -33.17 -23.09
C THR A 132 -3.24 -34.35 -23.17
N PRO A 133 -4.27 -34.38 -24.04
CA PRO A 133 -5.16 -35.51 -24.16
C PRO A 133 -4.46 -36.82 -24.62
N LEU A 134 -3.41 -36.67 -25.45
CA LEU A 134 -2.61 -37.84 -25.90
C LEU A 134 -1.75 -38.40 -24.75
N ILE A 135 -1.17 -37.52 -23.93
CA ILE A 135 -0.42 -37.93 -22.75
C ILE A 135 -1.33 -38.70 -21.78
N HIS A 136 -2.55 -38.22 -21.55
CA HIS A 136 -3.53 -38.90 -20.70
C HIS A 136 -3.93 -40.28 -21.23
N ALA A 137 -4.14 -40.37 -22.53
CA ALA A 137 -4.59 -41.61 -23.15
C ALA A 137 -3.45 -42.63 -23.34
N LEU A 138 -2.29 -42.16 -23.77
CA LEU A 138 -1.26 -43.04 -24.34
C LEU A 138 0.02 -43.15 -23.51
N ALA A 139 0.34 -42.17 -22.64
CA ALA A 139 1.62 -42.20 -21.94
C ALA A 139 1.57 -43.10 -20.68
N PRO A 140 2.48 -44.11 -20.56
CA PRO A 140 2.53 -45.00 -19.40
C PRO A 140 3.20 -44.33 -18.20
N LEU A 141 2.65 -43.16 -17.75
CA LEU A 141 3.19 -42.40 -16.63
C LEU A 141 2.62 -42.92 -15.29
N PRO A 142 3.45 -42.95 -14.23
CA PRO A 142 2.97 -43.17 -12.86
C PRO A 142 1.93 -42.12 -12.44
N SER A 143 1.04 -42.48 -11.53
CA SER A 143 -0.04 -41.58 -11.05
C SER A 143 0.47 -40.24 -10.52
N GLN A 144 1.63 -40.23 -9.84
CA GLN A 144 2.27 -39.01 -9.37
C GLN A 144 2.70 -38.07 -10.51
N ALA A 145 3.31 -38.62 -11.56
CA ALA A 145 3.71 -37.83 -12.73
C ALA A 145 2.48 -37.30 -13.49
N MET A 146 1.42 -38.12 -13.59
CA MET A 146 0.16 -37.66 -14.18
C MET A 146 -0.47 -36.55 -13.41
N ALA A 147 -0.47 -36.59 -12.06
CA ALA A 147 -0.98 -35.51 -11.21
C ALA A 147 -0.21 -34.17 -11.42
N VAL A 148 1.10 -34.25 -11.71
CA VAL A 148 1.89 -33.06 -12.07
C VAL A 148 1.45 -32.49 -13.42
N VAL A 149 1.25 -33.35 -14.44
CA VAL A 149 0.75 -32.92 -15.75
C VAL A 149 -0.62 -32.24 -15.63
N ASP A 150 -1.52 -32.84 -14.84
CA ASP A 150 -2.88 -32.31 -14.59
C ASP A 150 -2.86 -30.99 -13.83
N GLY A 151 -1.99 -30.87 -12.86
CA GLY A 151 -1.87 -29.66 -12.04
C GLY A 151 -1.25 -28.49 -12.81
N LEU A 152 -0.16 -28.73 -13.52
CA LEU A 152 0.55 -27.69 -14.25
C LEU A 152 -0.17 -27.24 -15.52
N GLN A 153 -0.89 -28.12 -16.22
CA GLN A 153 -1.59 -27.83 -17.49
C GLN A 153 -0.74 -27.01 -18.45
N VAL A 154 0.44 -27.52 -18.76
CA VAL A 154 1.46 -26.80 -19.53
C VAL A 154 0.94 -26.47 -20.93
N THR A 155 1.14 -25.22 -21.35
CA THR A 155 0.78 -24.70 -22.67
C THR A 155 1.99 -24.13 -23.40
N GLY A 156 1.84 -23.71 -24.67
CA GLY A 156 2.93 -23.19 -25.48
C GLY A 156 3.66 -24.27 -26.25
N ALA A 157 4.91 -24.00 -26.63
CA ALA A 157 5.69 -24.92 -27.42
C ALA A 157 7.14 -25.07 -26.94
N LEU A 158 7.73 -26.23 -27.19
CA LEU A 158 9.17 -26.48 -27.09
C LEU A 158 9.75 -26.55 -28.48
N ARG A 159 10.94 -26.00 -28.70
CA ARG A 159 11.69 -26.04 -29.95
C ARG A 159 13.09 -26.61 -29.72
N ASN A 160 13.65 -27.23 -30.74
CA ASN A 160 14.99 -27.81 -30.70
C ASN A 160 15.18 -28.73 -29.48
N VAL A 161 14.17 -29.54 -29.22
CA VAL A 161 14.18 -30.46 -28.08
C VAL A 161 15.22 -31.53 -28.29
N ARG A 162 16.07 -31.77 -27.32
CA ARG A 162 17.01 -32.87 -27.26
C ARG A 162 16.89 -33.56 -25.91
N MET A 163 16.75 -34.86 -25.92
CA MET A 163 16.70 -35.69 -24.72
C MET A 163 17.65 -36.88 -24.90
N GLN A 164 18.40 -37.14 -23.85
CA GLN A 164 19.21 -38.35 -23.74
C GLN A 164 18.74 -39.13 -22.51
N ALA A 165 18.42 -40.40 -22.72
CA ALA A 165 18.02 -41.28 -21.64
C ALA A 165 18.90 -42.51 -21.59
N LYS A 166 19.29 -42.92 -20.39
CA LYS A 166 19.97 -44.20 -20.07
C LYS A 166 19.08 -44.96 -19.08
N PRO A 167 18.04 -45.69 -19.57
CA PRO A 167 16.97 -46.21 -18.70
C PRO A 167 17.44 -47.17 -17.61
N LYS A 168 18.58 -47.84 -17.82
CA LYS A 168 19.14 -48.83 -16.90
C LYS A 168 20.32 -48.30 -16.08
N ALA A 169 20.71 -47.03 -16.27
CA ALA A 169 21.75 -46.38 -15.49
C ALA A 169 21.19 -45.89 -14.14
N GLU A 170 22.09 -45.71 -13.20
CA GLU A 170 21.77 -45.08 -11.91
C GLU A 170 22.16 -43.59 -11.91
N GLY A 171 21.60 -42.82 -10.97
CA GLY A 171 21.91 -41.42 -10.79
C GLY A 171 21.07 -40.46 -11.65
N ASP A 172 21.35 -39.18 -11.47
CA ASP A 172 20.51 -38.11 -12.03
C ASP A 172 20.73 -37.92 -13.53
N GLN A 173 21.91 -38.21 -14.02
CA GLN A 173 22.26 -38.13 -15.45
C GLN A 173 21.64 -39.22 -16.33
N ARG A 174 20.84 -40.13 -15.75
CA ARG A 174 20.09 -41.12 -16.53
C ARG A 174 19.06 -40.50 -17.48
N LEU A 175 18.67 -39.24 -17.24
CA LEU A 175 17.86 -38.44 -18.16
C LEU A 175 18.47 -37.06 -18.24
N GLN A 176 18.85 -36.61 -19.42
CA GLN A 176 19.28 -35.25 -19.71
C GLN A 176 18.38 -34.65 -20.77
N PHE A 177 18.08 -33.36 -20.66
CA PHE A 177 17.22 -32.67 -21.60
C PHE A 177 17.68 -31.23 -21.84
N GLU A 178 17.40 -30.75 -23.04
CA GLU A 178 17.49 -29.34 -23.40
C GLU A 178 16.39 -28.98 -24.39
N ALA A 179 15.87 -27.75 -24.28
CA ALA A 179 14.88 -27.21 -25.20
C ALA A 179 14.86 -25.68 -25.18
N ASN A 180 14.40 -25.09 -26.26
CA ASN A 180 13.99 -23.69 -26.28
C ASN A 180 12.48 -23.61 -25.95
N LEU A 181 12.12 -22.70 -25.08
CA LEU A 181 10.75 -22.42 -24.68
C LEU A 181 10.15 -21.34 -25.58
N GLU A 182 8.94 -21.55 -26.07
CA GLU A 182 8.19 -20.57 -26.86
C GLU A 182 6.82 -20.36 -26.26
N LYS A 183 6.63 -19.21 -25.58
CA LYS A 183 5.37 -18.81 -24.93
C LYS A 183 4.78 -19.89 -24.02
N VAL A 184 5.64 -20.57 -23.29
CA VAL A 184 5.22 -21.62 -22.35
C VAL A 184 4.47 -21.00 -21.19
N GLY A 185 3.34 -21.59 -20.82
CA GLY A 185 2.56 -21.23 -19.64
C GLY A 185 2.27 -22.46 -18.80
N PHE A 186 2.10 -22.26 -17.50
CA PHE A 186 1.71 -23.32 -16.56
C PHE A 186 0.97 -22.73 -15.37
N ASN A 187 0.06 -23.53 -14.81
CA ASN A 187 -0.71 -23.16 -13.62
C ASN A 187 0.10 -23.38 -12.35
N ALA A 188 -0.33 -22.73 -11.26
CA ALA A 188 0.20 -22.99 -9.95
C ALA A 188 -0.08 -24.45 -9.53
N TYR A 189 0.93 -25.13 -9.01
CA TYR A 189 0.80 -26.50 -8.53
C TYR A 189 1.61 -26.68 -7.23
N HIS A 190 0.93 -27.11 -6.16
CA HIS A 190 1.48 -27.09 -4.80
C HIS A 190 2.05 -25.71 -4.46
N ASN A 191 3.34 -25.60 -4.17
CA ASN A 191 4.01 -24.35 -3.80
C ASN A 191 4.69 -23.66 -5.02
N ALA A 192 4.57 -24.23 -6.22
CA ALA A 192 5.10 -23.61 -7.43
C ALA A 192 4.14 -22.53 -7.94
N PRO A 193 4.63 -21.33 -8.32
CA PRO A 193 3.80 -20.27 -8.88
C PRO A 193 3.28 -20.64 -10.27
N ALA A 194 2.23 -19.95 -10.72
CA ALA A 194 1.86 -19.97 -12.13
C ALA A 194 2.68 -18.94 -12.91
N ALA A 195 3.02 -19.29 -14.15
CA ALA A 195 3.66 -18.38 -15.08
C ALA A 195 3.07 -18.49 -16.48
N GLY A 196 3.16 -17.43 -17.25
CA GLY A 196 2.67 -17.38 -18.62
C GLY A 196 3.59 -16.62 -19.54
N ASN A 197 3.54 -17.00 -20.80
CA ASN A 197 4.35 -16.40 -21.86
C ASN A 197 5.86 -16.52 -21.62
N VAL A 198 6.29 -17.66 -21.05
CA VAL A 198 7.71 -17.96 -20.77
C VAL A 198 8.42 -18.35 -22.06
N SER A 199 9.39 -17.56 -22.49
CA SER A 199 10.26 -17.85 -23.62
C SER A 199 11.72 -17.78 -23.19
N GLY A 200 12.56 -18.65 -23.77
CA GLY A 200 13.95 -18.77 -23.38
C GLY A 200 14.51 -20.17 -23.62
N SER A 201 15.34 -20.68 -22.72
CA SER A 201 15.90 -22.03 -22.83
C SER A 201 15.88 -22.75 -21.49
N ILE A 202 15.70 -24.06 -21.54
CA ILE A 202 15.79 -24.95 -20.38
C ILE A 202 16.75 -26.09 -20.69
N SER A 203 17.57 -26.45 -19.71
CA SER A 203 18.43 -27.63 -19.80
C SER A 203 18.67 -28.21 -18.40
N GLY A 204 18.89 -29.51 -18.33
CA GLY A 204 19.17 -30.15 -17.05
C GLY A 204 19.13 -31.67 -17.10
N ASP A 205 19.12 -32.23 -15.90
CA ASP A 205 18.96 -33.65 -15.62
C ASP A 205 17.89 -33.86 -14.53
N LEU A 206 17.81 -35.02 -13.90
CA LEU A 206 16.82 -35.29 -12.85
C LEU A 206 17.12 -34.57 -11.53
N GLY A 207 18.38 -34.19 -11.30
CA GLY A 207 18.79 -33.50 -10.04
C GLY A 207 19.09 -32.03 -10.23
N HIS A 208 19.52 -31.60 -11.41
CA HIS A 208 20.00 -30.24 -11.63
C HIS A 208 19.47 -29.65 -12.93
N GLY A 209 19.36 -28.34 -12.97
CA GLY A 209 19.04 -27.71 -14.24
C GLY A 209 19.12 -26.19 -14.19
N GLU A 210 18.94 -25.62 -15.38
CA GLU A 210 18.97 -24.19 -15.62
C GLU A 210 17.80 -23.78 -16.52
N LEU A 211 17.16 -22.69 -16.16
CA LEU A 211 16.20 -21.97 -16.99
C LEU A 211 16.74 -20.56 -17.24
N ARG A 212 16.86 -20.19 -18.51
CA ARG A 212 17.11 -18.81 -18.94
C ARG A 212 15.83 -18.26 -19.52
N LEU A 213 15.37 -17.17 -18.96
CA LEU A 213 14.17 -16.44 -19.37
C LEU A 213 14.57 -15.19 -20.14
N ASP A 214 14.01 -14.98 -21.31
CA ASP A 214 14.03 -13.73 -22.06
C ASP A 214 12.73 -13.62 -22.84
N THR A 215 11.78 -12.85 -22.34
CA THR A 215 10.43 -12.84 -22.87
C THR A 215 9.75 -11.48 -22.70
N ASP A 216 8.86 -11.19 -23.63
CA ASP A 216 7.95 -10.06 -23.56
C ASP A 216 6.58 -10.53 -23.03
N ALA A 217 5.78 -9.57 -22.50
CA ALA A 217 4.44 -9.81 -21.96
C ALA A 217 4.37 -10.95 -20.92
N PHE A 218 5.36 -11.00 -20.03
CA PHE A 218 5.48 -12.02 -19.00
C PHE A 218 4.38 -11.93 -17.93
N MET A 219 3.83 -13.08 -17.54
CA MET A 219 2.90 -13.17 -16.42
C MET A 219 3.48 -14.06 -15.32
N LEU A 220 3.35 -13.62 -14.06
CA LEU A 220 3.72 -14.37 -12.86
C LEU A 220 2.60 -14.29 -11.82
N HIS A 221 2.18 -15.41 -11.26
CA HIS A 221 1.19 -15.45 -10.18
C HIS A 221 1.70 -16.24 -8.97
N LEU A 222 2.05 -15.52 -7.95
CA LEU A 222 2.56 -16.04 -6.67
C LEU A 222 1.39 -16.32 -5.69
N TYR A 223 0.45 -17.17 -6.11
CA TYR A 223 -0.66 -17.60 -5.25
C TYR A 223 -0.17 -18.56 -4.15
N PRO A 224 -0.65 -18.48 -2.89
CA PRO A 224 -1.69 -17.58 -2.36
C PRO A 224 -1.19 -16.27 -1.78
N ILE A 225 0.08 -15.92 -1.94
CA ILE A 225 0.68 -14.72 -1.33
C ILE A 225 0.06 -13.45 -1.91
N PHE A 226 -0.21 -13.45 -3.21
CA PHE A 226 -0.85 -12.33 -3.91
C PHE A 226 -2.10 -12.80 -4.65
N ALA A 227 -3.21 -12.07 -4.47
CA ALA A 227 -4.52 -12.43 -5.04
C ALA A 227 -4.55 -12.41 -6.57
N LYS A 228 -3.78 -11.53 -7.19
CA LYS A 228 -3.81 -11.29 -8.64
C LYS A 228 -2.48 -11.61 -9.31
N PRO A 229 -2.49 -12.11 -10.57
CA PRO A 229 -1.28 -12.26 -11.34
C PRO A 229 -0.64 -10.91 -11.66
N TRP A 230 0.68 -10.91 -11.74
CA TRP A 230 1.50 -9.78 -12.15
C TRP A 230 1.80 -9.87 -13.64
N HIS A 231 1.66 -8.77 -14.35
CA HIS A 231 1.97 -8.66 -15.77
C HIS A 231 3.13 -7.69 -15.95
N TYR A 232 4.10 -8.08 -16.76
CA TYR A 232 5.29 -7.29 -17.08
C TYR A 232 5.45 -7.20 -18.59
N GLN A 233 5.94 -6.07 -19.06
CA GLN A 233 6.22 -5.84 -20.47
C GLN A 233 7.39 -6.71 -20.94
N LYS A 234 8.41 -6.87 -20.08
CA LYS A 234 9.60 -7.66 -20.36
C LYS A 234 10.12 -8.36 -19.10
N ALA A 235 10.63 -9.57 -19.26
CA ALA A 235 11.31 -10.31 -18.21
C ALA A 235 12.57 -10.98 -18.73
N ASN A 236 13.64 -10.91 -17.92
CA ASN A 236 14.91 -11.60 -18.16
C ASN A 236 15.42 -12.16 -16.83
N ALA A 237 15.73 -13.46 -16.81
CA ALA A 237 16.20 -14.12 -15.60
C ALA A 237 17.04 -15.35 -15.92
N ARG A 238 17.87 -15.74 -14.97
CA ARG A 238 18.51 -17.04 -14.93
C ARG A 238 18.12 -17.72 -13.63
N LEU A 239 17.56 -18.92 -13.72
CA LEU A 239 17.23 -19.76 -12.59
C LEU A 239 18.01 -21.05 -12.68
N THR A 240 18.56 -21.51 -11.58
CA THR A 240 19.19 -22.81 -11.45
C THR A 240 18.54 -23.56 -10.30
N TRP A 241 18.37 -24.86 -10.47
CA TRP A 241 17.85 -25.71 -9.40
C TRP A 241 18.74 -26.90 -9.14
N ALA A 242 18.68 -27.37 -7.91
CA ALA A 242 19.27 -28.60 -7.47
C ALA A 242 18.25 -29.37 -6.61
N LEU A 243 18.05 -30.63 -6.94
CA LEU A 243 17.21 -31.58 -6.23
C LEU A 243 18.07 -32.71 -5.72
N ASP A 244 18.15 -32.89 -4.43
CA ASP A 244 18.88 -33.96 -3.79
C ASP A 244 18.00 -34.74 -2.79
N LYS A 245 18.56 -35.73 -2.11
CA LYS A 245 17.82 -36.51 -1.10
C LYS A 245 17.37 -35.69 0.12
N GLN A 246 17.96 -34.53 0.35
CA GLN A 246 17.67 -33.68 1.51
C GLN A 246 16.63 -32.60 1.21
N GLY A 247 16.54 -32.16 -0.06
CA GLY A 247 15.62 -31.09 -0.41
C GLY A 247 15.79 -30.54 -1.82
N PHE A 248 15.16 -29.40 -2.03
CA PHE A 248 15.17 -28.67 -3.30
C PHE A 248 15.76 -27.28 -3.08
N THR A 249 16.70 -26.87 -3.91
CA THR A 249 17.26 -25.51 -3.91
C THR A 249 16.96 -24.85 -5.25
N LEU A 250 16.44 -23.63 -5.21
CA LEU A 250 16.23 -22.78 -6.37
C LEU A 250 17.00 -21.47 -6.18
N VAL A 251 17.81 -21.10 -7.16
CA VAL A 251 18.61 -19.88 -7.16
C VAL A 251 18.35 -19.08 -8.41
N ALA A 252 18.05 -17.82 -8.26
CA ALA A 252 18.09 -16.86 -9.34
C ALA A 252 19.22 -15.84 -9.06
N PRO A 253 20.41 -16.00 -9.67
CA PRO A 253 21.51 -15.06 -9.45
C PRO A 253 21.21 -13.68 -10.03
N TYR A 254 20.27 -13.56 -10.90
CA TYR A 254 19.63 -12.32 -11.32
C TYR A 254 18.23 -12.58 -11.87
N LEU A 255 17.36 -11.61 -11.65
CA LEU A 255 16.09 -11.44 -12.35
C LEU A 255 15.90 -9.95 -12.68
N LYS A 256 15.30 -9.66 -13.83
CA LYS A 256 14.97 -8.30 -14.26
C LYS A 256 13.61 -8.32 -14.92
N VAL A 257 12.73 -7.43 -14.49
CA VAL A 257 11.44 -7.21 -15.14
C VAL A 257 11.19 -5.73 -15.35
N VAL A 258 10.47 -5.41 -16.39
CA VAL A 258 10.02 -4.06 -16.73
C VAL A 258 8.50 -4.09 -16.80
N GLY A 259 7.85 -3.25 -16.05
CA GLY A 259 6.40 -3.06 -16.03
C GLY A 259 6.02 -1.59 -16.05
N ASP A 260 4.73 -1.32 -15.99
CA ASP A 260 4.20 0.04 -15.89
C ASP A 260 4.58 0.70 -14.56
N GLU A 261 4.82 -0.11 -13.53
CA GLU A 261 5.26 0.29 -12.20
C GLU A 261 6.73 0.68 -12.08
N GLY A 262 7.54 0.43 -13.13
CA GLY A 262 8.98 0.71 -13.15
C GLY A 262 9.84 -0.49 -13.55
N LYS A 263 11.14 -0.40 -13.25
CA LYS A 263 12.14 -1.43 -13.52
C LYS A 263 12.51 -2.12 -12.23
N ILE A 264 12.36 -3.43 -12.21
CA ILE A 264 12.66 -4.27 -11.04
C ILE A 264 13.83 -5.19 -11.39
N ALA A 265 14.79 -5.27 -10.49
CA ALA A 265 15.92 -6.21 -10.60
C ALA A 265 16.21 -6.82 -9.23
N GLY A 266 16.68 -8.06 -9.24
CA GLY A 266 16.96 -8.73 -7.97
C GLY A 266 17.61 -10.09 -8.14
N ASP A 267 17.74 -10.76 -7.03
CA ASP A 267 18.23 -12.13 -6.90
C ASP A 267 17.51 -12.84 -5.76
N PHE A 268 17.48 -14.17 -5.80
CA PHE A 268 16.95 -14.93 -4.68
C PHE A 268 17.57 -16.34 -4.58
N LEU A 269 17.51 -16.90 -3.38
CA LEU A 269 17.75 -18.30 -3.06
C LEU A 269 16.57 -18.82 -2.23
N ILE A 270 16.03 -19.97 -2.63
CA ILE A 270 15.04 -20.72 -1.87
C ILE A 270 15.60 -22.10 -1.58
N ARG A 271 15.53 -22.56 -0.33
CA ARG A 271 15.87 -23.92 0.08
C ARG A 271 14.67 -24.55 0.78
N LEU A 272 14.13 -25.59 0.19
CA LEU A 272 13.03 -26.39 0.75
C LEU A 272 13.59 -27.74 1.21
N TRP A 273 13.25 -28.15 2.44
CA TRP A 273 13.74 -29.39 3.03
C TRP A 273 12.67 -30.47 3.03
N PHE A 274 13.06 -31.71 2.72
CA PHE A 274 12.15 -32.87 2.79
C PHE A 274 12.05 -33.43 4.19
N GLU A 275 13.02 -33.14 5.06
CA GLU A 275 13.02 -33.53 6.47
C GLU A 275 11.99 -32.73 7.26
N LYS A 276 11.06 -33.44 7.90
CA LYS A 276 10.03 -32.81 8.75
C LYS A 276 10.68 -32.13 9.95
N GLY A 277 10.30 -30.87 10.20
CA GLY A 277 10.79 -30.08 11.32
C GLY A 277 12.01 -29.23 11.02
N ARG A 278 12.60 -29.35 9.83
CA ARG A 278 13.61 -28.41 9.34
C ARG A 278 12.92 -27.25 8.62
N GLU A 279 13.36 -26.01 8.92
CA GLU A 279 12.73 -24.82 8.36
C GLU A 279 13.18 -24.56 6.92
N ASP A 280 12.20 -24.37 6.04
CA ASP A 280 12.43 -23.87 4.70
C ASP A 280 12.97 -22.44 4.77
N TYR A 281 13.85 -22.08 3.86
CA TYR A 281 14.58 -20.82 3.91
C TYR A 281 14.49 -20.07 2.58
N MET A 282 14.39 -18.74 2.67
CA MET A 282 14.51 -17.84 1.52
C MET A 282 15.44 -16.66 1.86
N ASP A 283 16.26 -16.29 0.89
CA ASP A 283 16.95 -15.00 0.80
C ASP A 283 16.51 -14.35 -0.51
N LEU A 284 15.85 -13.21 -0.44
CA LEU A 284 15.32 -12.48 -1.58
C LEU A 284 15.71 -11.02 -1.47
N ARG A 285 16.30 -10.48 -2.53
CA ARG A 285 16.65 -9.06 -2.66
C ARG A 285 16.09 -8.53 -3.96
N VAL A 286 15.34 -7.45 -3.87
CA VAL A 286 14.69 -6.81 -5.01
C VAL A 286 14.93 -5.30 -4.95
N GLY A 287 15.38 -4.73 -6.05
CA GLY A 287 15.50 -3.29 -6.26
C GLY A 287 14.49 -2.80 -7.29
N LEU A 288 13.95 -1.61 -7.07
CA LEU A 288 13.06 -0.88 -7.96
C LEU A 288 13.71 0.44 -8.36
N THR A 289 13.66 0.77 -9.65
CA THR A 289 14.05 2.09 -10.17
C THR A 289 12.99 2.62 -11.11
N ASP A 290 12.91 3.94 -11.25
CA ASP A 290 11.88 4.62 -12.06
C ASP A 290 10.46 4.17 -11.66
N GLY A 291 10.23 4.00 -10.35
CA GLY A 291 8.99 3.43 -9.81
C GLY A 291 7.83 4.41 -9.76
N ASP A 292 6.60 3.86 -9.81
CA ASP A 292 5.36 4.62 -9.71
C ASP A 292 4.51 4.11 -8.52
N GLY A 293 4.32 4.96 -7.53
CA GLY A 293 3.57 4.66 -6.31
C GLY A 293 2.10 4.29 -6.52
N ARG A 294 1.51 4.61 -7.67
CA ARG A 294 0.14 4.22 -8.02
C ARG A 294 -0.04 2.70 -8.12
N TYR A 295 1.07 1.98 -8.35
CA TYR A 295 1.06 0.52 -8.43
C TYR A 295 1.33 -0.19 -7.10
N THR A 296 1.43 0.55 -5.98
CA THR A 296 1.67 -0.04 -4.64
C THR A 296 0.71 -1.20 -4.35
N ALA A 297 -0.59 -1.03 -4.65
CA ALA A 297 -1.61 -2.04 -4.42
C ALA A 297 -1.36 -3.40 -5.12
N LYS A 298 -0.55 -3.43 -6.20
CA LYS A 298 -0.16 -4.65 -6.93
C LYS A 298 0.71 -5.58 -6.07
N TYR A 299 1.52 -5.00 -5.17
CA TYR A 299 2.54 -5.71 -4.39
C TYR A 299 2.19 -5.87 -2.91
N LEU A 300 0.94 -5.61 -2.52
CA LEU A 300 0.48 -5.85 -1.15
C LEU A 300 0.10 -7.34 -0.98
N PRO A 301 0.78 -8.07 -0.08
CA PRO A 301 0.49 -9.48 0.13
C PRO A 301 -0.75 -9.67 1.01
N GLU A 302 -1.47 -10.77 0.80
CA GLU A 302 -2.69 -11.14 1.53
C GLU A 302 -2.48 -11.39 3.05
N VAL A 303 -1.23 -11.48 3.49
CA VAL A 303 -0.89 -11.67 4.91
C VAL A 303 -0.98 -10.37 5.73
N LEU A 304 -1.16 -9.22 5.09
CA LEU A 304 -1.34 -7.95 5.80
C LEU A 304 -2.66 -7.95 6.58
N SER A 305 -2.69 -7.25 7.73
CA SER A 305 -3.95 -7.03 8.42
C SER A 305 -4.90 -6.22 7.53
N PRO A 306 -6.22 -6.50 7.56
CA PRO A 306 -7.18 -5.79 6.71
C PRO A 306 -7.13 -4.27 6.84
N ALA A 307 -6.88 -3.75 8.04
CA ALA A 307 -6.77 -2.32 8.30
C ALA A 307 -5.54 -1.70 7.62
N LEU A 308 -4.38 -2.38 7.67
CA LEU A 308 -3.15 -1.92 7.03
C LEU A 308 -3.26 -1.99 5.50
N ASP A 309 -3.80 -3.09 4.97
CA ASP A 309 -4.02 -3.24 3.52
C ASP A 309 -4.95 -2.14 2.99
N GLN A 310 -6.08 -1.91 3.65
CA GLN A 310 -7.02 -0.85 3.26
C GLN A 310 -6.37 0.53 3.33
N TRP A 311 -5.61 0.81 4.38
CA TRP A 311 -4.92 2.09 4.54
C TRP A 311 -3.88 2.30 3.44
N LEU A 312 -3.01 1.31 3.16
CA LEU A 312 -1.99 1.42 2.11
C LEU A 312 -2.60 1.66 0.72
N ARG A 313 -3.74 1.03 0.43
CA ARG A 313 -4.46 1.21 -0.85
C ARG A 313 -5.08 2.58 -1.01
N SER A 314 -5.50 3.21 0.08
CA SER A 314 -6.14 4.54 0.05
C SER A 314 -5.17 5.69 0.27
N ALA A 315 -4.14 5.49 1.11
CA ALA A 315 -3.25 6.57 1.51
C ALA A 315 -2.25 6.98 0.43
N ILE A 316 -1.78 6.06 -0.40
CA ILE A 316 -0.80 6.36 -1.44
C ILE A 316 -1.52 6.67 -2.76
N VAL A 317 -1.71 7.96 -3.05
CA VAL A 317 -2.43 8.41 -4.25
C VAL A 317 -1.53 8.39 -5.48
N LYS A 318 -0.30 8.89 -5.34
CA LYS A 318 0.74 8.91 -6.37
C LYS A 318 2.11 9.15 -5.72
N GLY A 319 3.15 8.97 -6.51
CA GLY A 319 4.54 9.31 -6.14
C GLY A 319 5.51 8.65 -7.08
N ALA A 320 6.58 9.35 -7.45
CA ALA A 320 7.70 8.75 -8.15
C ALA A 320 8.65 8.11 -7.13
N VAL A 321 9.11 6.92 -7.42
CA VAL A 321 10.10 6.19 -6.61
C VAL A 321 11.42 6.18 -7.37
N ASP A 322 12.39 6.98 -6.91
CA ASP A 322 13.73 7.03 -7.51
C ASP A 322 14.46 5.70 -7.32
N GLU A 323 14.42 5.21 -6.09
CA GLU A 323 15.03 3.96 -5.64
C GLU A 323 14.10 3.28 -4.64
N GLY A 324 13.91 1.98 -4.80
CA GLY A 324 13.22 1.13 -3.84
C GLY A 324 13.99 -0.18 -3.63
N TYR A 325 13.99 -0.69 -2.41
CA TYR A 325 14.59 -1.97 -2.07
C TYR A 325 13.65 -2.77 -1.18
N PHE A 326 13.59 -4.05 -1.45
CA PHE A 326 12.93 -5.04 -0.62
C PHE A 326 13.90 -6.19 -0.34
N GLN A 327 14.00 -6.58 0.90
CA GLN A 327 14.75 -7.75 1.33
C GLN A 327 13.87 -8.61 2.24
N TYR A 328 13.91 -9.91 1.99
CA TYR A 328 13.39 -10.94 2.88
C TYR A 328 14.49 -11.95 3.15
N GLN A 329 14.72 -12.28 4.39
CA GLN A 329 15.68 -13.31 4.78
C GLN A 329 15.12 -14.14 5.93
N GLY A 330 15.10 -15.46 5.79
CA GLY A 330 14.72 -16.35 6.88
C GLY A 330 13.73 -17.43 6.51
N SER A 331 13.00 -17.90 7.51
CA SER A 331 12.09 -19.03 7.46
C SER A 331 10.85 -18.76 6.59
N LEU A 332 10.48 -19.72 5.75
CA LEU A 332 9.22 -19.74 4.98
C LEU A 332 8.10 -20.48 5.70
N ASN A 333 8.36 -21.09 6.84
CA ASN A 333 7.39 -21.95 7.52
C ASN A 333 6.28 -21.12 8.17
N HIS A 334 5.04 -21.58 7.99
CA HIS A 334 3.91 -21.04 8.73
C HIS A 334 4.08 -21.34 10.23
N GLY A 335 3.98 -20.30 11.07
CA GLY A 335 4.13 -20.43 12.52
C GLY A 335 5.56 -20.38 13.03
N ALA A 336 6.55 -20.09 12.18
CA ALA A 336 7.90 -19.73 12.64
C ALA A 336 7.84 -18.48 13.53
N VAL A 337 8.69 -18.44 14.56
CA VAL A 337 8.77 -17.25 15.42
C VAL A 337 9.17 -16.00 14.62
N PRO A 338 8.74 -14.79 15.00
CA PRO A 338 9.04 -13.58 14.25
C PRO A 338 10.53 -13.37 13.98
N GLU A 339 11.39 -13.75 14.93
CA GLU A 339 12.86 -13.62 14.85
C GLU A 339 13.51 -14.59 13.85
N ALA A 340 12.77 -15.60 13.37
CA ALA A 340 13.27 -16.54 12.36
C ALA A 340 13.32 -15.93 10.94
N ARG A 341 12.81 -14.72 10.78
CA ARG A 341 12.79 -13.99 9.50
C ARG A 341 13.00 -12.51 9.73
N SER A 342 13.54 -11.84 8.73
CA SER A 342 13.70 -10.38 8.68
C SER A 342 13.19 -9.84 7.36
N ILE A 343 12.50 -8.71 7.42
CA ILE A 343 11.95 -7.99 6.27
C ILE A 343 12.46 -6.55 6.36
N SER A 344 13.06 -6.06 5.27
CA SER A 344 13.47 -4.67 5.15
C SER A 344 12.97 -4.07 3.86
N LEU A 345 12.44 -2.85 3.94
CA LEU A 345 12.07 -2.06 2.78
C LEU A 345 12.67 -0.66 2.89
N PHE A 346 13.06 -0.14 1.75
CA PHE A 346 13.50 1.25 1.60
C PHE A 346 12.87 1.84 0.34
N PHE A 347 12.40 3.09 0.43
CA PHE A 347 11.94 3.84 -0.73
C PHE A 347 12.41 5.28 -0.63
N LYS A 348 13.02 5.77 -1.69
CA LYS A 348 13.32 7.17 -1.90
C LYS A 348 12.31 7.73 -2.89
N VAL A 349 11.49 8.65 -2.42
CA VAL A 349 10.32 9.14 -3.15
C VAL A 349 10.38 10.64 -3.39
N HIS A 350 9.75 11.08 -4.48
CA HIS A 350 9.47 12.48 -4.74
C HIS A 350 8.10 12.65 -5.41
N ASP A 351 7.59 13.88 -5.39
CA ASP A 351 6.26 14.27 -5.89
C ASP A 351 5.13 13.33 -5.40
N ALA A 352 5.29 12.79 -4.19
CA ALA A 352 4.27 11.92 -3.63
C ALA A 352 3.07 12.72 -3.12
N ALA A 353 1.88 12.14 -3.27
CA ALA A 353 0.63 12.63 -2.70
C ALA A 353 0.02 11.56 -1.80
N LEU A 354 -0.27 11.97 -0.56
CA LEU A 354 -0.73 11.08 0.49
C LEU A 354 -2.08 11.55 1.05
N ASP A 355 -3.05 10.66 1.03
CA ASP A 355 -4.34 10.80 1.72
C ASP A 355 -4.30 9.96 3.00
N PHE A 356 -3.56 10.47 3.99
CA PHE A 356 -3.14 9.69 5.16
C PHE A 356 -4.25 9.41 6.16
N GLN A 357 -5.31 10.23 6.18
CA GLN A 357 -6.42 10.09 7.12
C GLN A 357 -7.70 10.71 6.55
N PRO A 358 -8.83 9.99 6.54
CA PRO A 358 -10.10 10.54 6.09
C PRO A 358 -10.49 11.84 6.81
N GLY A 359 -10.94 12.84 6.03
CA GLY A 359 -11.32 14.15 6.56
C GLY A 359 -10.14 15.12 6.83
N TRP A 360 -8.90 14.70 6.59
CA TRP A 360 -7.73 15.57 6.59
C TRP A 360 -7.36 16.01 5.18
N PRO A 361 -6.78 17.20 5.01
CA PRO A 361 -6.25 17.62 3.71
C PRO A 361 -5.13 16.68 3.25
N GLN A 362 -5.10 16.40 1.94
CA GLN A 362 -4.05 15.63 1.32
C GLN A 362 -2.70 16.34 1.43
N VAL A 363 -1.65 15.62 1.79
CA VAL A 363 -0.26 16.08 1.70
C VAL A 363 0.27 15.82 0.29
N GLN A 364 0.81 16.84 -0.36
CA GLN A 364 1.27 16.80 -1.74
C GLN A 364 2.76 17.13 -1.85
N GLN A 365 3.35 16.85 -3.02
CA GLN A 365 4.75 17.17 -3.32
C GLN A 365 5.74 16.66 -2.26
N VAL A 366 5.43 15.53 -1.66
CA VAL A 366 6.28 14.94 -0.63
C VAL A 366 7.53 14.37 -1.28
N ALA A 367 8.69 14.74 -0.75
CA ALA A 367 9.98 14.15 -1.10
C ALA A 367 10.68 13.69 0.18
N GLY A 368 11.10 12.43 0.19
CA GLY A 368 11.69 11.84 1.40
C GLY A 368 12.09 10.38 1.23
N ASP A 369 12.52 9.82 2.34
CA ASP A 369 12.99 8.46 2.46
C ASP A 369 12.11 7.69 3.45
N VAL A 370 11.71 6.49 3.09
CA VAL A 370 10.89 5.58 3.90
C VAL A 370 11.69 4.32 4.19
N PHE A 371 11.84 3.98 5.45
CA PHE A 371 12.50 2.76 5.92
C PHE A 371 11.50 1.95 6.72
N ILE A 372 11.39 0.66 6.41
CA ILE A 372 10.60 -0.30 7.16
C ILE A 372 11.53 -1.46 7.50
N GLU A 373 11.64 -1.79 8.78
CA GLU A 373 12.43 -2.93 9.27
C GLU A 373 11.52 -3.75 10.19
N ASP A 374 11.18 -4.94 9.75
CA ASP A 374 10.19 -5.82 10.37
C ASP A 374 8.84 -5.10 10.61
N SER A 375 8.52 -4.72 11.83
CA SER A 375 7.32 -3.92 12.16
C SER A 375 7.61 -2.45 12.45
N GLY A 376 8.87 -2.02 12.40
CA GLY A 376 9.27 -0.63 12.62
C GLY A 376 9.22 0.19 11.33
N VAL A 377 8.80 1.46 11.43
CA VAL A 377 8.73 2.40 10.30
C VAL A 377 9.45 3.68 10.64
N ARG A 378 10.30 4.15 9.75
CA ARG A 378 10.96 5.46 9.84
C ARG A 378 10.79 6.23 8.53
N ILE A 379 10.21 7.41 8.60
CA ILE A 379 10.06 8.30 7.45
C ILE A 379 10.84 9.58 7.71
N ARG A 380 11.56 10.04 6.70
CA ARG A 380 12.33 11.29 6.71
C ARG A 380 11.93 12.11 5.49
N ALA A 381 10.87 12.92 5.62
CA ALA A 381 10.41 13.78 4.55
C ALA A 381 11.14 15.13 4.63
N ARG A 382 11.83 15.46 3.55
CA ARG A 382 12.56 16.73 3.42
C ARG A 382 11.62 17.89 3.18
N GLN A 383 10.57 17.65 2.41
CA GLN A 383 9.55 18.64 2.04
C GLN A 383 8.21 17.99 1.75
N GLY A 384 7.16 18.81 1.82
CA GLY A 384 5.79 18.50 1.42
C GLY A 384 4.95 19.76 1.41
N LEU A 385 3.72 19.66 0.96
CA LEU A 385 2.74 20.76 0.91
C LEU A 385 1.41 20.26 1.50
N LEU A 386 0.96 20.91 2.58
CA LEU A 386 -0.36 20.68 3.19
C LEU A 386 -1.22 21.94 2.95
N LEU A 387 -2.23 21.85 2.11
CA LEU A 387 -2.91 23.01 1.53
C LEU A 387 -1.89 23.91 0.80
N ASN A 388 -1.66 25.14 1.27
CA ASN A 388 -0.62 26.04 0.77
C ASN A 388 0.57 26.17 1.74
N THR A 389 0.58 25.40 2.80
CA THR A 389 1.61 25.42 3.85
C THR A 389 2.72 24.44 3.52
N LYS A 390 3.94 24.93 3.44
CA LYS A 390 5.14 24.09 3.26
C LYS A 390 5.45 23.37 4.56
N VAL A 391 5.64 22.07 4.48
CA VAL A 391 6.15 21.25 5.59
C VAL A 391 7.56 20.77 5.26
N SER A 392 8.43 20.74 6.26
CA SER A 392 9.85 20.38 6.07
C SER A 392 10.41 19.63 7.28
N ASP A 393 11.49 18.88 7.03
CA ASP A 393 12.21 18.11 8.06
C ASP A 393 11.29 17.21 8.91
N VAL A 394 10.28 16.63 8.24
CA VAL A 394 9.30 15.79 8.91
C VAL A 394 9.92 14.41 9.19
N LYS A 395 9.91 14.03 10.45
CA LYS A 395 10.34 12.74 10.97
C LYS A 395 9.13 12.00 11.50
N VAL A 396 8.89 10.81 10.97
CA VAL A 396 7.89 9.89 11.53
C VAL A 396 8.64 8.63 11.96
N ASP A 397 8.40 8.20 13.17
CA ASP A 397 8.99 7.00 13.75
C ASP A 397 7.89 6.14 14.40
N ILE A 398 7.77 4.90 13.96
CA ILE A 398 7.00 3.85 14.62
C ILE A 398 8.03 2.81 15.04
N PRO A 399 8.48 2.80 16.30
CA PRO A 399 9.46 1.83 16.76
C PRO A 399 8.91 0.40 16.69
N HIS A 400 9.78 -0.54 16.37
CA HIS A 400 9.47 -1.96 16.59
C HIS A 400 9.24 -2.19 18.10
N VAL A 401 8.12 -2.79 18.45
CA VAL A 401 7.79 -3.13 19.83
C VAL A 401 7.53 -4.63 19.94
N ALA A 402 7.92 -5.20 21.08
CA ALA A 402 7.65 -6.61 21.36
C ALA A 402 6.13 -6.86 21.41
N GLU A 403 5.74 -8.08 21.07
CA GLU A 403 4.34 -8.52 21.09
C GLU A 403 3.66 -8.21 22.44
N GLY A 404 2.45 -7.62 22.38
CA GLY A 404 1.69 -7.23 23.56
C GLY A 404 2.03 -5.86 24.15
N ARG A 405 2.93 -5.07 23.54
CA ARG A 405 3.15 -3.66 23.91
C ARG A 405 2.42 -2.73 22.95
N ASP A 406 2.01 -1.58 23.48
CA ASP A 406 1.36 -0.54 22.68
C ASP A 406 2.37 0.08 21.70
N SER A 407 2.01 0.13 20.44
CA SER A 407 2.77 0.79 19.40
C SER A 407 2.35 2.25 19.29
N HIS A 408 3.30 3.14 19.11
CA HIS A 408 3.10 4.58 18.99
C HIS A 408 3.69 5.10 17.68
N LEU A 409 3.01 6.07 17.07
CA LEU A 409 3.56 6.88 15.99
C LEU A 409 4.03 8.21 16.57
N TYR A 410 5.32 8.49 16.42
CA TYR A 410 5.92 9.78 16.75
C TYR A 410 6.11 10.58 15.47
N LEU A 411 5.65 11.86 15.48
CA LEU A 411 5.88 12.78 14.38
C LEU A 411 6.51 14.06 14.92
N ASP A 412 7.54 14.54 14.25
CA ASP A 412 8.18 15.84 14.49
C ASP A 412 8.39 16.51 13.13
N GLY A 413 7.93 17.74 12.96
CA GLY A 413 8.05 18.45 11.68
C GLY A 413 7.87 19.95 11.80
N ASN A 414 8.43 20.67 10.83
CA ASN A 414 8.32 22.13 10.73
C ASN A 414 7.29 22.50 9.65
N PHE A 415 6.62 23.65 9.84
CA PHE A 415 5.72 24.21 8.84
C PHE A 415 5.96 25.71 8.65
N ASP A 416 5.75 26.16 7.41
CA ASP A 416 5.85 27.58 7.00
C ASP A 416 4.73 27.86 5.99
N GLY A 417 3.70 28.55 6.42
CA GLY A 417 2.50 28.77 5.62
C GLY A 417 1.69 29.98 6.02
N ARG A 418 0.38 29.85 5.94
CA ARG A 418 -0.58 30.93 6.16
C ARG A 418 -1.50 30.61 7.34
N LEU A 419 -1.90 31.66 8.07
CA LEU A 419 -2.89 31.54 9.12
C LEU A 419 -4.22 30.97 8.63
N ALA A 420 -4.62 31.29 7.39
CA ALA A 420 -5.81 30.74 6.75
C ALA A 420 -5.78 29.22 6.67
N ASP A 421 -4.65 28.60 6.28
CA ASP A 421 -4.51 27.14 6.19
C ASP A 421 -4.65 26.49 7.58
N GLY A 422 -4.04 27.08 8.61
CA GLY A 422 -4.21 26.62 9.99
C GLY A 422 -5.67 26.67 10.46
N LEU A 423 -6.39 27.75 10.15
CA LEU A 423 -7.82 27.88 10.46
C LEU A 423 -8.66 26.87 9.64
N SER A 424 -8.34 26.62 8.37
CA SER A 424 -9.03 25.58 7.56
C SER A 424 -8.89 24.20 8.21
N ILE A 425 -7.69 23.85 8.69
CA ILE A 425 -7.48 22.58 9.41
C ILE A 425 -8.35 22.52 10.67
N LEU A 426 -8.41 23.61 11.47
CA LEU A 426 -9.22 23.65 12.69
C LEU A 426 -10.74 23.59 12.43
N LYS A 427 -11.19 24.01 11.24
CA LYS A 427 -12.61 23.98 10.83
C LYS A 427 -13.02 22.65 10.21
N GLU A 428 -12.15 22.04 9.40
CA GLU A 428 -12.50 20.95 8.49
C GLU A 428 -12.02 19.59 8.98
N ALA A 429 -10.87 19.52 9.69
CA ALA A 429 -10.36 18.27 10.20
C ALA A 429 -11.23 17.70 11.33
N PRO A 430 -11.31 16.37 11.47
CA PRO A 430 -12.18 15.70 12.44
C PRO A 430 -11.58 15.73 13.88
N ILE A 431 -11.23 16.91 14.36
CA ILE A 431 -10.62 17.16 15.68
C ILE A 431 -11.58 17.83 16.67
N GLY A 432 -12.87 18.02 16.30
CA GLY A 432 -13.90 18.55 17.18
C GLY A 432 -13.82 20.06 17.46
N THR A 433 -13.11 20.82 16.61
CA THR A 433 -12.92 22.28 16.79
C THR A 433 -13.72 23.12 15.81
N SER A 434 -14.45 22.51 14.88
CA SER A 434 -15.16 23.20 13.79
C SER A 434 -16.12 24.27 14.28
N ASP A 435 -16.92 23.98 15.32
CA ASP A 435 -17.91 24.93 15.87
C ASP A 435 -17.25 26.17 16.51
N ILE A 436 -16.07 25.99 17.11
CA ILE A 436 -15.32 27.08 17.75
C ILE A 436 -14.79 28.05 16.70
N PHE A 437 -14.25 27.49 15.60
CA PHE A 437 -13.57 28.30 14.59
C PHE A 437 -14.42 28.61 13.34
N ALA A 438 -15.69 28.19 13.29
CA ALA A 438 -16.58 28.37 12.14
C ALA A 438 -16.64 29.84 11.63
N GLY A 439 -16.72 30.79 12.55
CA GLY A 439 -16.78 32.22 12.23
C GLY A 439 -15.41 32.92 12.17
N TRP A 440 -14.31 32.20 12.32
CA TRP A 440 -12.97 32.78 12.32
C TRP A 440 -12.41 32.86 10.92
N ASP A 441 -11.70 33.93 10.59
CA ASP A 441 -10.99 34.10 9.34
C ASP A 441 -9.63 34.75 9.59
N GLY A 442 -8.62 34.43 8.78
CA GLY A 442 -7.29 34.91 9.06
C GLY A 442 -6.39 34.97 7.83
N GLU A 443 -5.52 35.98 7.83
CA GLU A 443 -4.52 36.20 6.81
C GLU A 443 -3.15 36.45 7.46
N GLY A 444 -2.09 36.18 6.71
CA GLY A 444 -0.72 36.43 7.13
C GLY A 444 0.09 35.15 7.35
N PRO A 445 1.38 35.33 7.67
CA PRO A 445 2.31 34.17 7.79
C PRO A 445 2.07 33.42 9.10
N LEU A 446 2.25 32.10 9.05
CA LEU A 446 2.23 31.20 10.18
C LEU A 446 3.39 30.21 10.06
N LYS A 447 4.31 30.23 11.02
CA LYS A 447 5.46 29.31 11.05
C LYS A 447 5.50 28.59 12.38
N GLY A 448 5.93 27.33 12.35
CA GLY A 448 6.03 26.60 13.60
C GLY A 448 6.55 25.19 13.45
N LYS A 449 6.36 24.46 14.53
CA LYS A 449 6.76 23.06 14.69
C LYS A 449 5.61 22.28 15.31
N VAL A 450 5.39 21.08 14.80
CA VAL A 450 4.41 20.13 15.33
C VAL A 450 5.13 18.89 15.84
N LYS A 451 4.69 18.41 17.01
CA LYS A 451 5.08 17.11 17.57
C LYS A 451 3.84 16.35 17.95
N LEU A 452 3.79 15.10 17.51
CA LEU A 452 2.68 14.19 17.81
C LEU A 452 3.23 12.91 18.43
N ASP A 453 2.50 12.36 19.40
CA ASP A 453 2.66 11.02 19.94
C ASP A 453 1.26 10.39 19.88
N ILE A 454 1.07 9.53 18.87
CA ILE A 454 -0.22 8.92 18.56
C ILE A 454 -0.16 7.44 18.91
N PRO A 455 -0.88 6.99 19.96
CA PRO A 455 -1.06 5.57 20.23
C PRO A 455 -1.78 4.89 19.07
N LEU A 456 -1.27 3.77 18.58
CA LEU A 456 -1.91 3.02 17.50
C LEU A 456 -2.97 2.03 18.02
N ALA A 457 -3.05 1.84 19.35
CA ALA A 457 -4.11 1.08 20.01
C ALA A 457 -5.38 1.92 20.14
N HIS A 458 -6.54 1.29 19.95
CA HIS A 458 -7.83 1.97 20.06
C HIS A 458 -8.11 2.47 21.48
N GLY A 459 -8.68 3.69 21.58
CA GLY A 459 -9.20 4.26 22.82
C GLY A 459 -8.20 5.09 23.64
N GLN A 460 -6.96 5.20 23.22
CA GLN A 460 -5.98 6.10 23.85
C GLN A 460 -6.00 7.48 23.17
N GLN A 461 -5.73 8.53 23.95
CA GLN A 461 -5.71 9.91 23.44
C GLN A 461 -4.33 10.28 22.90
N PRO A 462 -4.25 10.93 21.72
CA PRO A 462 -2.99 11.41 21.17
C PRO A 462 -2.46 12.59 21.98
N LYS A 463 -1.13 12.68 22.12
CA LYS A 463 -0.47 13.89 22.61
C LYS A 463 -0.07 14.75 21.44
N VAL A 464 -0.47 16.01 21.50
CA VAL A 464 -0.25 17.00 20.45
C VAL A 464 0.46 18.21 21.05
N GLN A 465 1.60 18.59 20.49
CA GLN A 465 2.26 19.84 20.79
C GLN A 465 2.49 20.61 19.49
N VAL A 466 2.08 21.87 19.47
CA VAL A 466 2.29 22.77 18.33
C VAL A 466 2.86 24.09 18.84
N ASP A 467 4.10 24.36 18.47
CA ASP A 467 4.73 25.66 18.73
C ASP A 467 4.68 26.49 17.44
N PHE A 468 4.08 27.66 17.48
CA PHE A 468 3.90 28.49 16.30
C PHE A 468 4.04 29.98 16.57
N ALA A 469 4.39 30.70 15.51
CA ALA A 469 4.54 32.13 15.55
C ALA A 469 3.90 32.80 14.34
N THR A 470 3.37 33.98 14.58
CA THR A 470 2.94 34.85 13.48
C THR A 470 3.62 36.21 13.57
N ARG A 471 3.72 36.87 12.42
CA ARG A 471 4.30 38.21 12.28
C ARG A 471 3.44 38.98 11.27
N ASP A 472 2.76 40.05 11.74
CA ASP A 472 1.87 40.90 10.92
C ASP A 472 0.64 40.16 10.32
N ALA A 473 0.00 39.30 11.12
CA ALA A 473 -1.23 38.63 10.71
C ALA A 473 -2.47 39.48 10.95
N ARG A 474 -3.54 39.15 10.24
CA ARG A 474 -4.90 39.62 10.48
C ARG A 474 -5.74 38.44 10.94
N LEU A 475 -6.58 38.67 11.95
CA LEU A 475 -7.50 37.67 12.47
C LEU A 475 -8.87 38.31 12.69
N LYS A 476 -9.87 37.73 12.09
CA LYS A 476 -11.27 38.06 12.30
C LYS A 476 -11.92 36.97 13.14
N VAL A 477 -12.47 37.33 14.25
CA VAL A 477 -13.18 36.43 15.16
C VAL A 477 -14.67 36.78 15.13
N ALA A 478 -15.53 35.79 15.02
CA ALA A 478 -17.00 35.98 15.06
C ALA A 478 -17.66 34.77 15.71
N PRO A 479 -18.84 34.92 16.36
CA PRO A 479 -19.42 36.14 16.95
C PRO A 479 -18.84 36.52 18.33
N PRO A 480 -18.81 37.79 18.74
CA PRO A 480 -19.08 38.97 17.94
C PRO A 480 -17.93 39.27 16.97
N THR A 481 -18.22 39.95 15.86
CA THR A 481 -17.17 40.24 14.87
C THR A 481 -16.14 41.20 15.45
N LEU A 482 -14.91 40.71 15.66
CA LEU A 482 -13.77 41.49 16.11
C LEU A 482 -12.62 41.31 15.13
N GLU A 483 -12.13 42.42 14.57
CA GLU A 483 -10.98 42.41 13.67
C GLU A 483 -9.71 42.81 14.42
N LEU A 484 -8.73 41.91 14.35
CA LEU A 484 -7.40 42.09 14.92
C LEU A 484 -6.41 42.21 13.75
N SER A 485 -5.58 43.21 13.75
CA SER A 485 -4.56 43.44 12.72
C SER A 485 -3.18 43.59 13.32
N ARG A 486 -2.14 43.44 12.47
CA ARG A 486 -0.73 43.48 12.88
C ARG A 486 -0.42 42.54 14.04
N LEU A 487 -1.11 41.41 14.06
CA LEU A 487 -0.92 40.38 15.08
C LEU A 487 0.48 39.79 14.98
N LYS A 488 1.23 39.91 16.07
CA LYS A 488 2.55 39.32 16.26
C LYS A 488 2.58 38.61 17.59
N GLY A 489 3.14 37.40 17.65
CA GLY A 489 3.28 36.63 18.88
C GLY A 489 3.87 35.27 18.66
N ASP A 490 4.34 34.68 19.75
CA ASP A 490 4.82 33.30 19.81
C ASP A 490 3.83 32.50 20.68
N PHE A 491 3.37 31.37 20.17
CA PHE A 491 2.30 30.58 20.77
C PHE A 491 2.75 29.13 20.92
N SER A 492 2.26 28.45 21.94
CA SER A 492 2.45 27.02 22.14
C SER A 492 1.10 26.40 22.56
N PHE A 493 0.70 25.37 21.86
CA PHE A 493 -0.43 24.52 22.21
C PHE A 493 0.10 23.15 22.64
N ASP A 494 -0.36 22.67 23.77
CA ASP A 494 -0.08 21.35 24.27
C ASP A 494 -1.42 20.73 24.70
N TYR A 495 -1.70 19.51 24.26
CA TYR A 495 -2.99 18.88 24.53
C TYR A 495 -3.33 18.81 26.03
N ASP A 496 -2.32 18.53 26.86
CA ASP A 496 -2.51 18.42 28.32
C ASP A 496 -2.46 19.76 29.04
N LYS A 497 -1.77 20.76 28.46
CA LYS A 497 -1.51 22.07 29.11
C LYS A 497 -2.33 23.21 28.52
N GLY A 498 -2.95 23.01 27.35
CA GLY A 498 -3.72 24.06 26.68
C GLY A 498 -2.86 25.05 25.87
N LEU A 499 -3.47 26.17 25.50
CA LEU A 499 -2.85 27.24 24.71
C LEU A 499 -2.13 28.24 25.59
N SER A 500 -0.90 28.58 25.25
CA SER A 500 -0.14 29.70 25.84
C SER A 500 0.42 30.60 24.74
N GLY A 501 0.71 31.85 25.08
CA GLY A 501 1.26 32.82 24.12
C GLY A 501 2.00 33.95 24.81
N LYS A 502 3.14 34.36 24.25
CA LYS A 502 4.02 35.40 24.79
C LYS A 502 4.35 36.44 23.72
N GLY A 503 4.65 37.66 24.18
CA GLY A 503 5.04 38.76 23.31
C GLY A 503 3.98 39.12 22.28
N ILE A 504 2.70 38.95 22.61
CA ILE A 504 1.60 39.20 21.70
C ILE A 504 1.36 40.72 21.62
N THR A 505 1.47 41.24 20.40
CA THR A 505 1.12 42.64 20.08
C THR A 505 0.19 42.61 18.87
N LEU A 506 -0.80 43.48 18.89
CA LEU A 506 -1.79 43.58 17.81
C LEU A 506 -2.43 44.97 17.79
N GLN A 507 -3.30 45.21 16.83
CA GLN A 507 -4.20 46.35 16.82
C GLN A 507 -5.66 45.86 16.87
N ALA A 508 -6.44 46.41 17.77
CA ALA A 508 -7.89 46.26 17.83
C ALA A 508 -8.53 47.66 17.90
N PHE A 509 -9.63 47.86 17.18
CA PHE A 509 -10.31 49.16 17.10
C PHE A 509 -9.38 50.32 16.65
N GLY A 510 -8.37 50.01 15.83
CA GLY A 510 -7.37 50.97 15.36
C GLY A 510 -6.31 51.38 16.38
N LYS A 511 -6.30 50.82 17.58
CA LYS A 511 -5.36 51.15 18.68
C LYS A 511 -4.45 49.94 18.99
N PRO A 512 -3.21 50.18 19.43
CA PRO A 512 -2.30 49.12 19.84
C PRO A 512 -2.79 48.39 21.10
N VAL A 513 -2.59 47.08 21.12
CA VAL A 513 -2.93 46.18 22.23
C VAL A 513 -1.76 45.25 22.49
N THR A 514 -1.44 45.03 23.75
CA THR A 514 -0.52 43.98 24.20
C THR A 514 -1.31 42.87 24.87
N ALA A 515 -0.95 41.62 24.61
CA ALA A 515 -1.66 40.48 25.17
C ALA A 515 -0.72 39.39 25.63
N GLN A 516 -1.22 38.53 26.50
CA GLN A 516 -0.57 37.32 26.97
C GLN A 516 -1.63 36.23 27.11
N ILE A 517 -1.28 35.00 26.76
CA ILE A 517 -2.11 33.82 26.97
C ILE A 517 -1.36 32.89 27.90
N ALA A 518 -2.00 32.46 28.98
CA ALA A 518 -1.50 31.50 29.95
C ALA A 518 -2.50 30.38 30.12
N ALA A 519 -2.00 29.15 30.18
CA ALA A 519 -2.80 28.00 30.56
C ALA A 519 -2.55 27.70 32.05
N GLU A 520 -3.62 27.52 32.80
CA GLU A 520 -3.59 27.30 34.26
C GLU A 520 -4.52 26.13 34.61
N GLY A 521 -4.16 25.33 35.62
CA GLY A 521 -4.99 24.22 36.09
C GLY A 521 -4.22 22.90 36.18
N GLN A 522 -4.95 21.80 36.36
CA GLN A 522 -4.42 20.44 36.35
C GLN A 522 -4.84 19.70 35.06
N PRO A 523 -4.11 18.69 34.64
CA PRO A 523 -4.49 17.87 33.48
C PRO A 523 -5.96 17.45 33.55
N GLY A 524 -6.71 17.66 32.45
CA GLY A 524 -8.16 17.41 32.36
C GLY A 524 -9.07 18.52 32.92
N GLN A 525 -8.52 19.58 33.57
CA GLN A 525 -9.25 20.75 34.06
C GLN A 525 -8.48 22.05 33.74
N MET A 526 -7.91 22.11 32.55
CA MET A 526 -7.16 23.29 32.10
C MET A 526 -8.08 24.48 31.82
N GLN A 527 -7.59 25.66 32.18
CA GLN A 527 -8.22 26.94 31.92
C GLN A 527 -7.24 27.82 31.14
N THR A 528 -7.69 28.36 30.02
CA THR A 528 -6.93 29.34 29.25
C THR A 528 -7.26 30.73 29.73
N ARG A 529 -6.26 31.49 30.20
CA ARG A 529 -6.38 32.87 30.59
C ARG A 529 -5.73 33.77 29.54
N ILE A 530 -6.51 34.65 28.95
CA ILE A 530 -6.06 35.70 28.04
C ILE A 530 -6.08 37.01 28.78
N SER A 531 -4.94 37.66 28.88
CA SER A 531 -4.82 39.01 29.43
C SER A 531 -4.46 39.99 28.31
N ALA A 532 -5.16 41.09 28.19
CA ALA A 532 -4.90 42.09 27.16
C ALA A 532 -5.08 43.52 27.71
N SER A 533 -4.15 44.39 27.36
CA SER A 533 -4.17 45.79 27.75
C SER A 533 -4.12 46.69 26.52
N GLY A 534 -4.97 47.69 26.49
CA GLY A 534 -5.08 48.62 25.36
C GLY A 534 -5.98 49.81 25.62
N GLN A 535 -6.35 50.48 24.55
CA GLN A 535 -7.30 51.59 24.56
C GLN A 535 -8.31 51.39 23.42
N VAL A 536 -9.55 51.84 23.62
CA VAL A 536 -10.57 51.84 22.59
C VAL A 536 -11.29 53.20 22.57
N PRO A 537 -11.47 53.84 21.39
CA PRO A 537 -12.30 55.05 21.29
C PRO A 537 -13.75 54.70 21.66
N LEU A 538 -14.35 55.44 22.59
CA LEU A 538 -15.71 55.16 23.07
C LEU A 538 -16.71 55.05 21.91
N LYS A 539 -16.62 55.95 20.93
CA LYS A 539 -17.48 55.93 19.73
C LYS A 539 -17.35 54.64 18.95
N THR A 540 -16.13 54.13 18.77
CA THR A 540 -15.89 52.87 18.06
C THR A 540 -16.43 51.68 18.84
N LEU A 541 -16.27 51.68 20.18
CA LEU A 541 -16.79 50.63 21.05
C LEU A 541 -18.32 50.58 21.04
N THR A 542 -19.01 51.76 21.15
CA THR A 542 -20.48 51.82 21.10
C THR A 542 -21.03 51.35 19.74
N GLN A 543 -20.40 51.75 18.64
CA GLN A 543 -20.74 51.26 17.29
C GLN A 543 -20.57 49.75 17.17
N TRP A 544 -19.47 49.19 17.67
CA TRP A 544 -19.21 47.74 17.64
C TRP A 544 -20.23 46.97 18.50
N LEU A 545 -20.65 47.55 19.66
CA LEU A 545 -21.68 46.97 20.52
C LEU A 545 -23.10 47.20 19.98
N GLN A 546 -23.26 47.89 18.85
CA GLN A 546 -24.58 48.28 18.27
C GLN A 546 -25.43 49.05 19.27
N PHE A 547 -24.78 49.94 20.05
CA PHE A 547 -25.43 50.78 21.06
C PHE A 547 -25.73 52.13 20.44
N ASP A 548 -26.99 52.39 20.09
CA ASP A 548 -27.42 53.57 19.34
C ASP A 548 -27.67 54.82 20.19
N GLN A 549 -27.66 54.66 21.51
CA GLN A 549 -27.89 55.78 22.38
C GLN A 549 -26.64 56.65 22.62
N ALA A 550 -26.75 57.95 22.54
CA ALA A 550 -25.64 58.81 22.83
C ALA A 550 -25.30 58.73 24.33
N LEU A 551 -24.09 58.32 24.64
CA LEU A 551 -23.58 58.30 25.98
C LEU A 551 -23.08 59.71 26.35
N PRO A 552 -23.33 60.23 27.59
CA PRO A 552 -22.76 61.51 28.10
C PRO A 552 -21.28 61.30 28.44
N ALA A 553 -20.50 60.76 27.46
CA ALA A 553 -19.08 60.49 27.63
C ALA A 553 -18.36 60.55 26.27
N SER A 554 -17.09 60.95 26.27
CA SER A 554 -16.27 61.07 25.09
C SER A 554 -14.79 60.83 25.38
N GLY A 555 -14.04 60.34 24.40
CA GLY A 555 -12.60 60.05 24.51
C GLY A 555 -12.24 58.61 24.32
N ASP A 556 -11.04 58.29 24.74
CA ASP A 556 -10.48 56.90 24.65
C ASP A 556 -10.60 56.19 26.00
N LEU A 557 -11.09 54.98 25.98
CA LEU A 557 -11.26 54.13 27.16
C LEU A 557 -10.05 53.20 27.29
N PRO A 558 -9.14 53.38 28.25
CA PRO A 558 -8.11 52.41 28.55
C PRO A 558 -8.73 51.19 29.21
N TYR A 559 -8.20 50.00 28.92
CA TYR A 559 -8.70 48.76 29.51
C TYR A 559 -7.60 47.74 29.78
N ASP A 560 -7.79 46.99 30.86
CA ASP A 560 -7.11 45.76 31.19
C ASP A 560 -8.15 44.62 31.19
N LEU A 561 -8.12 43.80 30.15
CA LEU A 561 -9.06 42.71 29.94
C LEU A 561 -8.44 41.40 30.42
N GLN A 562 -9.22 40.59 31.10
CA GLN A 562 -8.94 39.21 31.44
C GLN A 562 -10.09 38.34 30.97
N LEU A 563 -9.79 37.37 30.09
CA LEU A 563 -10.74 36.37 29.62
C LEU A 563 -10.28 35.01 30.11
N SER A 564 -11.08 34.35 30.90
CA SER A 564 -10.86 33.00 31.40
C SER A 564 -11.79 32.05 30.68
N LEU A 565 -11.22 31.04 29.98
CA LEU A 565 -11.93 30.01 29.22
C LEU A 565 -11.59 28.62 29.77
N GLY A 566 -12.60 27.87 30.20
CA GLY A 566 -12.36 26.54 30.75
C GLY A 566 -13.65 25.78 31.06
N SER A 567 -13.51 24.59 31.64
CA SER A 567 -14.64 23.69 31.89
C SER A 567 -15.59 24.14 33.00
N ARG A 568 -15.14 25.01 33.93
CA ARG A 568 -15.95 25.44 35.08
C ARG A 568 -16.73 26.71 34.83
N GLU A 569 -16.09 27.75 34.32
CA GLU A 569 -16.70 29.04 34.05
C GLU A 569 -15.91 29.79 32.99
N ASN A 570 -16.62 30.36 32.01
CA ASN A 570 -16.04 31.30 31.06
C ASN A 570 -16.39 32.73 31.52
N LEU A 571 -15.38 33.50 31.92
CA LEU A 571 -15.55 34.81 32.52
C LEU A 571 -14.71 35.86 31.79
N LEU A 572 -15.35 36.93 31.36
CA LEU A 572 -14.71 38.15 30.90
C LEU A 572 -14.69 39.17 32.04
N THR A 573 -13.52 39.71 32.34
CA THR A 573 -13.34 40.83 33.28
C THR A 573 -12.59 41.96 32.58
N VAL A 574 -13.07 43.16 32.68
CA VAL A 574 -12.43 44.37 32.15
C VAL A 574 -12.30 45.39 33.29
N ASN A 575 -11.08 45.80 33.57
CA ASN A 575 -10.79 46.88 34.51
C ASN A 575 -10.36 48.12 33.73
N SER A 576 -10.69 49.28 34.20
CA SER A 576 -10.30 50.55 33.60
C SER A 576 -10.06 51.64 34.67
N THR A 577 -9.11 52.51 34.41
CA THR A 577 -8.91 53.74 35.18
C THR A 577 -9.74 54.86 34.61
N LEU A 578 -10.40 54.70 33.48
CA LEU A 578 -11.15 55.72 32.73
C LEU A 578 -10.33 56.96 32.40
N LYS A 579 -9.01 57.00 32.56
CA LYS A 579 -8.14 58.12 32.20
C LYS A 579 -8.10 58.25 30.66
N GLY A 580 -8.48 59.43 30.17
CA GLY A 580 -8.65 59.68 28.72
C GLY A 580 -10.13 59.78 28.31
N LEU A 581 -11.06 59.37 29.19
CA LEU A 581 -12.50 59.44 28.97
C LEU A 581 -13.09 60.58 29.79
N ALA A 582 -13.74 61.54 29.18
CA ALA A 582 -14.59 62.55 29.86
C ALA A 582 -16.01 61.99 30.04
N ILE A 583 -16.62 62.23 31.21
CA ILE A 583 -18.01 61.83 31.52
C ILE A 583 -18.77 63.12 31.91
N ASP A 584 -19.75 63.46 31.08
CA ASP A 584 -20.56 64.65 31.23
C ASP A 584 -21.87 64.35 32.01
N LEU A 585 -21.69 64.14 33.28
CA LEU A 585 -22.78 63.88 34.22
C LEU A 585 -22.65 64.84 35.40
N PRO A 586 -23.76 65.14 36.14
CA PRO A 586 -23.68 65.90 37.38
C PRO A 586 -22.78 65.26 38.43
N ALA A 587 -22.19 66.08 39.30
CA ALA A 587 -21.45 65.62 40.49
C ALA A 587 -22.34 64.70 41.35
N PRO A 588 -21.82 63.60 41.88
CA PRO A 588 -20.41 63.14 41.87
C PRO A 588 -20.03 62.26 40.67
N PHE A 589 -20.90 61.96 39.68
CA PHE A 589 -20.73 61.00 38.64
C PHE A 589 -19.88 61.50 37.46
N GLY A 590 -19.87 62.75 37.15
CA GLY A 590 -19.08 63.38 36.11
C GLY A 590 -17.57 63.37 36.38
N LYS A 591 -16.72 63.41 35.36
CA LYS A 591 -15.26 63.50 35.46
C LYS A 591 -14.63 64.13 34.22
N ALA A 592 -13.57 64.89 34.41
CA ALA A 592 -12.74 65.35 33.28
C ALA A 592 -11.91 64.21 32.68
N ALA A 593 -11.49 64.35 31.42
CA ALA A 593 -10.71 63.32 30.73
C ALA A 593 -9.38 63.01 31.45
N GLY A 594 -8.74 63.98 32.09
CA GLY A 594 -7.48 63.80 32.81
C GLY A 594 -7.58 63.02 34.13
N ASP A 595 -8.79 62.95 34.71
CA ASP A 595 -9.02 62.31 35.99
C ASP A 595 -9.07 60.81 35.85
N SER A 596 -8.60 60.07 36.87
CA SER A 596 -8.69 58.64 36.96
C SER A 596 -9.81 58.23 37.90
N ARG A 597 -10.65 57.30 37.45
CA ARG A 597 -11.64 56.60 38.26
C ARG A 597 -11.67 55.13 37.96
N ALA A 598 -11.45 54.32 38.99
CA ALA A 598 -11.46 52.84 38.83
C ALA A 598 -12.86 52.35 38.42
N SER A 599 -12.92 51.54 37.39
CA SER A 599 -14.14 50.87 36.98
C SER A 599 -13.84 49.41 36.67
N ARG A 600 -14.82 48.57 36.89
CA ARG A 600 -14.75 47.14 36.60
C ARG A 600 -16.03 46.70 35.93
N PHE A 601 -15.86 45.86 34.93
CA PHE A 601 -16.93 45.14 34.24
C PHE A 601 -16.61 43.67 34.25
N SER A 602 -17.58 42.80 34.51
CA SER A 602 -17.44 41.36 34.34
C SER A 602 -18.70 40.77 33.74
N MET A 603 -18.52 39.73 32.93
CA MET A 603 -19.60 39.03 32.26
C MET A 603 -19.30 37.52 32.15
N THR A 604 -20.27 36.71 32.56
CA THR A 604 -20.19 35.27 32.32
C THR A 604 -20.50 34.96 30.85
N LEU A 605 -19.70 34.10 30.21
CA LEU A 605 -19.81 33.78 28.79
C LEU A 605 -20.44 32.40 28.51
N GLN A 606 -20.72 31.64 29.57
CA GLN A 606 -21.22 30.27 29.48
C GLN A 606 -22.60 30.13 30.10
N GLY A 607 -23.40 29.17 29.66
CA GLY A 607 -24.74 28.89 30.17
C GLY A 607 -25.85 29.64 29.45
N PRO A 608 -27.13 29.39 29.81
CA PRO A 608 -28.29 30.00 29.18
C PRO A 608 -28.51 31.46 29.59
N GLN A 609 -27.89 31.89 30.68
CA GLN A 609 -27.99 33.27 31.20
C GLN A 609 -26.61 33.91 31.24
N ARG A 610 -26.56 35.22 30.99
CA ARG A 610 -25.38 36.07 31.19
C ARG A 610 -25.57 36.86 32.44
N ARG A 611 -24.61 36.74 33.36
CA ARG A 611 -24.51 37.64 34.50
C ARG A 611 -23.47 38.71 34.18
N ILE A 612 -23.87 39.95 34.32
CA ILE A 612 -23.04 41.13 34.10
C ILE A 612 -22.99 41.89 35.40
N ASP A 613 -21.78 42.15 35.90
CA ASP A 613 -21.55 43.02 37.04
C ASP A 613 -20.68 44.18 36.58
N ALA A 614 -21.08 45.42 36.89
CA ALA A 614 -20.30 46.61 36.57
C ALA A 614 -20.19 47.49 37.81
N ALA A 615 -19.02 48.05 38.01
CA ALA A 615 -18.76 49.01 39.12
C ALA A 615 -18.05 50.27 38.61
N TYR A 616 -18.47 51.39 39.05
CA TYR A 616 -17.87 52.69 38.79
C TYR A 616 -17.46 53.32 40.13
N THR A 617 -16.21 53.11 40.53
CA THR A 617 -15.71 53.44 41.90
C THR A 617 -16.66 52.89 42.99
N ASP A 618 -16.83 53.61 44.07
CA ASP A 618 -17.85 53.32 45.07
C ASP A 618 -19.16 54.11 44.82
N LEU A 619 -19.29 54.74 43.64
CA LEU A 619 -20.40 55.62 43.32
C LEU A 619 -21.61 54.92 42.73
N ALA A 620 -21.35 53.84 41.90
CA ALA A 620 -22.43 53.09 41.31
C ALA A 620 -22.00 51.64 41.05
N GLN A 621 -22.92 50.73 41.28
CA GLN A 621 -22.74 49.30 41.00
C GLN A 621 -23.98 48.72 40.30
N LEU A 622 -23.80 47.95 39.31
CA LEU A 622 -24.85 47.28 38.51
C LEU A 622 -24.67 45.77 38.56
N ALA A 623 -25.72 45.05 38.94
CA ALA A 623 -25.83 43.62 38.71
C ALA A 623 -26.98 43.39 37.72
N TYR A 624 -26.69 42.69 36.61
CA TYR A 624 -27.64 42.46 35.54
C TYR A 624 -27.60 41.00 35.11
N THR A 625 -28.76 40.41 34.97
CA THR A 625 -28.86 39.02 34.50
C THR A 625 -29.88 38.97 33.36
N ALA A 626 -29.47 38.38 32.23
CA ALA A 626 -30.30 38.27 31.03
C ALA A 626 -30.10 36.93 30.35
N PRO A 627 -31.09 36.45 29.58
CA PRO A 627 -30.88 35.32 28.68
C PRO A 627 -29.76 35.60 27.67
N ALA A 628 -28.95 34.56 27.37
CA ALA A 628 -27.76 34.72 26.54
C ALA A 628 -28.08 35.21 25.11
N ASP A 629 -29.26 34.88 24.60
CA ASP A 629 -29.78 35.22 23.27
C ASP A 629 -30.54 36.56 23.24
N LYS A 630 -30.89 37.12 24.42
CA LYS A 630 -31.70 38.34 24.55
C LYS A 630 -31.17 39.25 25.67
N LEU A 631 -29.98 39.78 25.49
CA LEU A 631 -29.31 40.63 26.50
C LEU A 631 -30.09 41.88 26.87
N THR A 632 -31.06 42.31 26.07
CA THR A 632 -31.93 43.48 26.37
C THR A 632 -33.12 43.16 27.29
N GLN A 633 -33.37 41.89 27.60
CA GLN A 633 -34.53 41.41 28.37
C GLN A 633 -34.09 40.83 29.73
N GLY A 634 -33.32 41.57 30.51
CA GLY A 634 -32.81 41.10 31.78
C GLY A 634 -33.39 41.86 33.00
N GLY A 635 -33.21 41.19 34.15
CA GLY A 635 -33.43 41.83 35.45
C GLY A 635 -32.19 42.61 35.88
N ARG A 636 -32.37 43.80 36.43
CA ARG A 636 -31.28 44.68 36.92
C ARG A 636 -31.44 45.04 38.36
N ASP A 637 -30.35 45.17 39.06
CA ASP A 637 -30.23 45.85 40.34
C ASP A 637 -29.13 46.89 40.23
N LEU A 638 -29.48 48.12 40.52
CA LEU A 638 -28.59 49.29 40.48
C LEU A 638 -28.47 49.88 41.87
N LEU A 639 -27.29 49.83 42.46
CA LEU A 639 -26.95 50.42 43.71
C LEU A 639 -26.19 51.76 43.47
N LEU A 640 -26.66 52.86 44.04
CA LEU A 640 -25.94 54.09 44.04
C LEU A 640 -25.39 54.34 45.47
N GLY A 641 -24.06 54.30 45.62
CA GLY A 641 -23.35 54.38 46.87
C GLY A 641 -22.51 53.16 47.25
N PRO A 642 -21.81 53.18 48.38
CA PRO A 642 -20.94 52.08 48.80
C PRO A 642 -21.75 50.84 49.26
N GLY A 643 -21.44 49.67 48.73
CA GLY A 643 -22.00 48.38 49.11
C GLY A 643 -22.06 47.43 47.95
N PRO A 644 -22.05 46.10 48.14
CA PRO A 644 -22.19 45.16 47.06
C PRO A 644 -23.65 45.08 46.57
N PRO A 645 -23.95 45.13 45.26
CA PRO A 645 -25.28 44.89 44.72
C PRO A 645 -25.77 43.50 45.06
N GLN A 646 -27.04 43.37 45.46
CA GLN A 646 -27.65 42.04 45.64
C GLN A 646 -28.12 41.50 44.25
N PRO A 647 -27.89 40.24 43.95
CA PRO A 647 -28.42 39.65 42.72
C PRO A 647 -29.96 39.78 42.73
N PRO A 648 -30.60 40.15 41.60
CA PRO A 648 -32.04 40.28 41.51
C PRO A 648 -32.70 38.95 41.93
N ALA A 649 -33.69 39.05 42.81
CA ALA A 649 -34.46 37.90 43.30
C ALA A 649 -35.05 37.13 42.11
N ARG A 650 -34.84 35.83 42.06
CA ARG A 650 -35.46 34.96 41.06
C ARG A 650 -36.98 35.18 41.10
N GLN A 651 -37.55 35.81 40.09
CA GLN A 651 -38.99 35.72 39.85
C GLN A 651 -39.29 34.27 39.52
N GLY A 652 -39.94 33.57 40.44
CA GLY A 652 -40.48 32.22 40.19
C GLY A 652 -41.47 32.24 39.02
N PRO A 653 -41.69 31.11 38.37
CA PRO A 653 -42.63 31.02 37.26
C PRO A 653 -44.03 31.41 37.75
N ARG A 654 -44.67 32.38 37.07
CA ARG A 654 -46.11 32.61 37.06
C ARG A 654 -46.70 31.88 35.87
#